data_f7c00e9ab7e089bec5ae08ee7bb3349f
#
_entry.id   f7c00e9ab7e089bec5ae08ee7bb3349f
#
_cell.length_a   1.000
_cell.length_b   1.000
_cell.length_c   1.000
_cell.angle_alpha   90.00
_cell.angle_beta   90.00
_cell.angle_gamma   90.00
#
_symmetry.space_group_name_H-M   'P 1'
#
loop_
_entity.id
_entity.type
_entity.pdbx_description
1 polymer ?
#
loop_
_entity_poly.entity_id
_entity_poly.type
_entity_poly.pdbx_seq_one_letter_code
_entity_poly.pdbx_strand_id
1 'polypeptide(L)'
;MRFDEVGLFWNDSKPIKTRKEKIVRTPPDPVWLSPDYLPFYDEAKDWEPECMTNEELVDAKNRGDRLVWDTESYPNYWSAGFTNVRTGRCLIFENSPEFGLDFDKSKLDWVLRNFTLVDFNGESYDRHTAAIAIKPGTDASHMYQATQQIIEFGTPGWMVVQNFKARKIKMDHIDLIQLTPLAPSLKIMAGRLASSLMMDLPFKPGTYLTWEQMRIIRWYMFNDNRNTQLVYEAQFENIKLREEFGPKYGVDLRSKSDAQIAEAIFRAEVRKRTGRNPEPIPFTGSFKFKMPDWVQFKTPELQWLRQQLIDADFVVGDNGYVQEPAFCKDLQVPIGGMKYTFGIGGLHSTEKSIAHCIYNAAGERKFILRDHDVASYYPWLILNSGYYPPAIGPAFIPIFQEIFDRRQKEKKIDKKGVWALGLKIVLNGTFGKTSDPYSVMYYPPLMVQTTISGQLALFMMIERAYLAGMEVTSANTDGVIIKCPVERDADLKAIVKDWEAATGLEMEPNDYVATFSRDVNSYIAVDSKYKAKRKGWYKENGCNGRPDNEQIKKNPTAEIVGDALEAFFTRGTPIGESLRNCHDINKFVTVKQAQGGGVFVEPGSPPIYLGKAVRFYASAGSKGEIITVKKGHLVGGSEGCRPIMRYDGQFPTDVDYEHYANMVEEHLELLGFNTLTQ
;
A
#
# COMPACT_ATOMS: atom_id res chain seq x y z
N MET A 1 7.44 5.53 -34.94
CA MET A 1 6.54 4.45 -35.32
C MET A 1 5.17 5.04 -35.56
N ARG A 2 4.53 4.84 -36.69
CA ARG A 2 3.15 5.24 -36.86
C ARG A 2 2.27 4.17 -36.23
N PHE A 3 1.28 4.55 -35.43
CA PHE A 3 0.36 3.60 -34.76
C PHE A 3 -0.53 2.84 -35.78
N ASP A 4 -0.55 3.25 -37.03
CA ASP A 4 -1.28 2.66 -38.18
C ASP A 4 -0.55 1.48 -38.85
N GLU A 5 0.71 1.23 -38.55
CA GLU A 5 1.49 0.11 -39.14
C GLU A 5 1.43 -1.19 -38.31
N VAL A 6 0.78 -1.18 -37.16
CA VAL A 6 0.59 -2.39 -36.34
C VAL A 6 -0.67 -3.10 -36.79
N GLY A 7 -0.51 -4.04 -37.72
CA GLY A 7 -1.61 -4.86 -38.26
C GLY A 7 -2.27 -5.68 -37.13
N LEU A 8 -3.35 -5.18 -36.61
CA LEU A 8 -4.26 -5.90 -35.72
C LEU A 8 -5.18 -6.76 -36.59
N PHE A 9 -5.06 -8.08 -36.50
CA PHE A 9 -6.10 -8.98 -37.00
C PHE A 9 -7.30 -8.88 -36.05
N TRP A 10 -8.21 -7.96 -36.34
CA TRP A 10 -9.45 -7.78 -35.62
C TRP A 10 -10.48 -8.79 -36.14
N ASN A 11 -11.03 -9.60 -35.26
CA ASN A 11 -12.14 -10.49 -35.57
C ASN A 11 -13.44 -9.83 -35.06
N ASP A 12 -14.27 -9.34 -36.01
CA ASP A 12 -15.49 -8.54 -35.75
C ASP A 12 -16.65 -9.29 -35.06
N SER A 13 -16.45 -10.52 -34.61
CA SER A 13 -17.51 -11.35 -34.01
C SER A 13 -17.33 -11.56 -32.54
N LYS A 14 -17.38 -10.49 -31.73
CA LYS A 14 -17.49 -10.67 -30.26
C LYS A 14 -18.95 -10.89 -29.84
N PRO A 15 -19.28 -11.99 -29.12
CA PRO A 15 -20.63 -12.18 -28.58
C PRO A 15 -20.92 -11.13 -27.50
N ILE A 16 -22.15 -10.58 -27.53
CA ILE A 16 -22.67 -9.67 -26.49
C ILE A 16 -22.55 -10.39 -25.13
N LYS A 17 -21.78 -9.81 -24.19
CA LYS A 17 -21.65 -10.34 -22.82
C LYS A 17 -23.03 -10.34 -22.15
N THR A 18 -23.70 -11.49 -22.12
CA THR A 18 -24.89 -11.70 -21.27
C THR A 18 -24.47 -11.69 -19.81
N ARG A 19 -25.27 -11.02 -18.96
CA ARG A 19 -25.06 -10.97 -17.51
C ARG A 19 -25.07 -12.40 -16.99
N LYS A 20 -23.89 -12.94 -16.60
CA LYS A 20 -23.80 -14.31 -16.04
C LYS A 20 -24.72 -14.39 -14.82
N GLU A 21 -25.60 -15.40 -14.78
CA GLU A 21 -26.38 -15.70 -13.58
C GLU A 21 -25.45 -15.94 -12.39
N LYS A 22 -25.82 -15.42 -11.23
CA LYS A 22 -25.06 -15.65 -9.99
C LYS A 22 -25.19 -17.13 -9.62
N ILE A 23 -24.17 -17.92 -9.91
CA ILE A 23 -24.06 -19.29 -9.44
C ILE A 23 -23.89 -19.25 -7.92
N VAL A 24 -24.87 -19.78 -7.19
CA VAL A 24 -24.78 -19.96 -5.75
C VAL A 24 -24.00 -21.26 -5.49
N ARG A 25 -22.83 -21.13 -4.84
CA ARG A 25 -21.98 -22.26 -4.48
C ARG A 25 -22.20 -22.61 -3.01
N THR A 26 -22.27 -23.89 -2.71
CA THR A 26 -22.27 -24.35 -1.31
C THR A 26 -20.86 -24.24 -0.78
N PRO A 27 -20.61 -23.53 0.35
CA PRO A 27 -19.29 -23.49 0.96
C PRO A 27 -18.86 -24.93 1.31
N PRO A 28 -17.65 -25.37 0.92
CA PRO A 28 -17.15 -26.67 1.36
C PRO A 28 -16.82 -26.61 2.85
N ASP A 29 -16.95 -27.76 3.52
CA ASP A 29 -16.44 -27.89 4.87
C ASP A 29 -14.92 -27.62 4.89
N PRO A 30 -14.40 -26.89 5.89
CA PRO A 30 -12.98 -26.63 5.99
C PRO A 30 -12.21 -27.93 6.24
N VAL A 31 -11.53 -28.43 5.23
CA VAL A 31 -10.70 -29.64 5.31
C VAL A 31 -9.27 -29.39 5.81
N TRP A 32 -8.94 -28.13 6.06
CA TRP A 32 -7.62 -27.69 6.53
C TRP A 32 -7.20 -28.25 7.90
N LEU A 33 -8.14 -28.86 8.62
CA LEU A 33 -7.88 -29.57 9.90
C LEU A 33 -7.43 -31.02 9.72
N SER A 34 -7.51 -31.55 8.49
CA SER A 34 -7.08 -32.92 8.21
C SER A 34 -5.60 -32.96 7.84
N PRO A 35 -4.78 -33.84 8.43
CA PRO A 35 -3.39 -34.07 8.03
C PRO A 35 -3.24 -34.31 6.52
N ASP A 36 -4.21 -35.01 5.91
CA ASP A 36 -4.18 -35.35 4.47
C ASP A 36 -4.24 -34.14 3.53
N TYR A 37 -4.62 -32.98 4.06
CA TYR A 37 -4.76 -31.74 3.30
C TYR A 37 -3.72 -30.67 3.65
N LEU A 38 -2.78 -30.96 4.58
CA LEU A 38 -1.63 -30.11 4.81
C LEU A 38 -0.61 -30.37 3.70
N PRO A 39 -0.49 -29.49 2.70
CA PRO A 39 0.58 -29.62 1.73
C PRO A 39 1.88 -29.56 2.53
N PHE A 40 2.77 -30.54 2.30
CA PHE A 40 4.07 -30.63 2.98
C PHE A 40 4.05 -31.23 4.40
N TYR A 41 3.03 -31.99 4.75
CA TYR A 41 2.90 -32.63 6.06
C TYR A 41 4.18 -33.42 6.42
N ASP A 42 4.69 -34.27 5.51
CA ASP A 42 5.87 -35.08 5.73
C ASP A 42 7.16 -34.24 5.87
N GLU A 43 7.31 -33.20 5.04
CA GLU A 43 8.42 -32.24 5.16
C GLU A 43 8.35 -31.48 6.49
N ALA A 44 7.18 -31.01 6.86
CA ALA A 44 7.00 -30.20 8.07
C ALA A 44 7.22 -30.99 9.36
N LYS A 45 6.72 -32.25 9.43
CA LYS A 45 6.89 -33.09 10.63
C LYS A 45 8.32 -33.52 10.88
N ASP A 46 9.14 -33.65 9.83
CA ASP A 46 10.54 -34.13 9.91
C ASP A 46 11.57 -32.99 9.89
N TRP A 47 11.11 -31.75 9.69
CA TRP A 47 11.98 -30.59 9.65
C TRP A 47 12.49 -30.19 11.04
N GLU A 48 13.78 -29.86 11.13
CA GLU A 48 14.42 -29.34 12.34
C GLU A 48 15.16 -28.02 12.02
N PRO A 49 15.08 -27.01 12.90
CA PRO A 49 15.80 -25.76 12.71
C PRO A 49 17.30 -25.93 12.94
N GLU A 50 18.10 -25.30 12.08
CA GLU A 50 19.56 -25.19 12.33
C GLU A 50 19.83 -24.14 13.40
N CYS A 51 19.87 -24.57 14.67
CA CYS A 51 20.04 -23.68 15.80
C CYS A 51 21.48 -23.16 15.96
N MET A 52 21.58 -21.88 16.38
CA MET A 52 22.85 -21.29 16.83
C MET A 52 23.33 -21.90 18.13
N THR A 53 24.64 -22.16 18.23
CA THR A 53 25.29 -22.45 19.51
C THR A 53 25.30 -21.19 20.40
N ASN A 54 25.66 -21.35 21.68
CA ASN A 54 25.80 -20.18 22.56
C ASN A 54 26.91 -19.22 22.12
N GLU A 55 28.00 -19.76 21.56
CA GLU A 55 29.11 -18.97 21.04
C GLU A 55 28.69 -18.19 19.81
N GLU A 56 28.01 -18.85 18.83
CA GLU A 56 27.45 -18.18 17.65
C GLU A 56 26.45 -17.08 18.03
N LEU A 57 25.67 -17.30 19.09
CA LEU A 57 24.71 -16.31 19.59
C LEU A 57 25.40 -15.09 20.19
N VAL A 58 26.45 -15.28 20.98
CA VAL A 58 27.27 -14.20 21.54
C VAL A 58 27.97 -13.42 20.42
N ASP A 59 28.51 -14.12 19.44
CA ASP A 59 29.15 -13.51 18.27
C ASP A 59 28.15 -12.70 17.43
N ALA A 60 26.94 -13.21 17.21
CA ALA A 60 25.87 -12.52 16.53
C ALA A 60 25.50 -11.20 17.25
N LYS A 61 25.38 -11.27 18.57
CA LYS A 61 25.14 -10.07 19.40
C LYS A 61 26.29 -9.05 19.28
N ASN A 62 27.53 -9.51 19.33
CA ASN A 62 28.71 -8.62 19.26
C ASN A 62 28.85 -7.95 17.88
N ARG A 63 28.39 -8.59 16.82
CA ARG A 63 28.31 -8.01 15.48
C ARG A 63 27.13 -7.06 15.29
N GLY A 64 26.15 -7.03 16.21
CA GLY A 64 24.92 -6.28 16.04
C GLY A 64 23.96 -6.90 15.02
N ASP A 65 24.00 -8.24 14.86
CA ASP A 65 23.06 -8.96 14.00
C ASP A 65 21.63 -8.75 14.49
N ARG A 66 20.65 -8.73 13.57
CA ARG A 66 19.22 -8.65 13.86
C ARG A 66 18.60 -10.03 13.82
N LEU A 67 17.60 -10.25 14.66
CA LEU A 67 16.83 -11.49 14.66
C LEU A 67 15.38 -11.18 14.25
N VAL A 68 14.89 -11.85 13.21
CA VAL A 68 13.46 -11.94 12.94
C VAL A 68 12.86 -12.95 13.91
N TRP A 69 11.67 -12.68 14.44
CA TRP A 69 11.04 -13.56 15.41
C TRP A 69 9.52 -13.54 15.36
N ASP A 70 8.93 -14.64 15.83
CA ASP A 70 7.49 -14.86 15.92
C ASP A 70 7.18 -15.81 17.08
N THR A 71 5.92 -15.86 17.54
CA THR A 71 5.45 -16.75 18.60
C THR A 71 4.19 -17.51 18.21
N GLU A 72 4.11 -18.78 18.63
CA GLU A 72 2.92 -19.60 18.46
C GLU A 72 2.35 -20.06 19.81
N SER A 73 1.03 -20.08 19.94
CA SER A 73 0.37 -20.36 21.20
C SER A 73 -0.88 -21.23 21.03
N TYR A 74 -0.82 -22.41 21.65
CA TYR A 74 -1.88 -23.40 21.75
C TYR A 74 -2.11 -23.83 23.20
N PRO A 75 -3.22 -24.49 23.56
CA PRO A 75 -3.50 -24.83 24.96
C PRO A 75 -2.39 -25.60 25.67
N ASN A 76 -1.72 -26.50 24.96
CA ASN A 76 -0.63 -27.35 25.48
C ASN A 76 0.75 -27.07 24.88
N TYR A 77 0.88 -26.01 24.07
CA TYR A 77 2.16 -25.68 23.42
C TYR A 77 2.34 -24.19 23.25
N TRP A 78 3.49 -23.69 23.61
CA TRP A 78 3.94 -22.34 23.28
C TRP A 78 5.36 -22.39 22.73
N SER A 79 5.63 -21.58 21.73
CA SER A 79 6.99 -21.42 21.18
C SER A 79 7.30 -19.98 20.81
N ALA A 80 8.60 -19.67 20.83
CA ALA A 80 9.18 -18.45 20.27
C ALA A 80 10.37 -18.85 19.38
N GLY A 81 10.29 -18.50 18.10
CA GLY A 81 11.30 -18.79 17.09
C GLY A 81 12.02 -17.54 16.62
N PHE A 82 13.34 -17.60 16.54
CA PHE A 82 14.19 -16.51 16.09
C PHE A 82 15.05 -16.96 14.92
N THR A 83 15.20 -16.11 13.91
CA THR A 83 16.08 -16.36 12.76
C THR A 83 17.04 -15.18 12.61
N ASN A 84 18.34 -15.48 12.59
CA ASN A 84 19.36 -14.46 12.33
C ASN A 84 19.30 -14.01 10.87
N VAL A 85 18.97 -12.74 10.64
CA VAL A 85 18.79 -12.16 9.30
C VAL A 85 20.02 -12.37 8.40
N ARG A 86 21.21 -12.35 8.97
CA ARG A 86 22.46 -12.45 8.21
C ARG A 86 22.87 -13.88 7.87
N THR A 87 22.65 -14.83 8.79
CA THR A 87 23.16 -16.22 8.65
C THR A 87 22.07 -17.24 8.34
N GLY A 88 20.80 -16.91 8.55
CA GLY A 88 19.68 -17.86 8.48
C GLY A 88 19.61 -18.85 9.65
N ARG A 89 20.63 -18.85 10.56
CA ARG A 89 20.65 -19.73 11.74
C ARG A 89 19.56 -19.33 12.72
N CYS A 90 19.00 -20.32 13.41
CA CYS A 90 17.79 -20.17 14.23
C CYS A 90 18.07 -20.24 15.74
N LEU A 91 17.08 -19.83 16.53
CA LEU A 91 16.89 -20.20 17.94
C LEU A 91 15.43 -20.55 18.13
N ILE A 92 15.18 -21.51 19.02
CA ILE A 92 13.82 -21.87 19.41
C ILE A 92 13.73 -22.03 20.94
N PHE A 93 12.63 -21.56 21.50
CA PHE A 93 12.22 -21.76 22.88
C PHE A 93 10.83 -22.38 22.86
N GLU A 94 10.67 -23.55 23.48
CA GLU A 94 9.43 -24.32 23.44
C GLU A 94 9.02 -24.71 24.85
N ASN A 95 7.74 -24.61 25.13
CA ASN A 95 7.14 -25.08 26.38
C ASN A 95 5.93 -25.95 26.10
N SER A 96 5.96 -27.17 26.58
CA SER A 96 4.86 -28.10 26.64
C SER A 96 5.08 -29.08 27.79
N PRO A 97 4.46 -28.87 28.94
CA PRO A 97 4.59 -29.80 30.07
C PRO A 97 4.21 -31.23 29.72
N GLU A 98 3.22 -31.40 28.85
CA GLU A 98 2.75 -32.71 28.40
C GLU A 98 3.82 -33.50 27.65
N PHE A 99 4.67 -32.81 26.87
CA PHE A 99 5.75 -33.44 26.09
C PHE A 99 7.12 -33.28 26.73
N GLY A 100 7.18 -32.82 27.98
CA GLY A 100 8.43 -32.60 28.70
C GLY A 100 9.31 -31.50 28.12
N LEU A 101 8.74 -30.57 27.35
CA LEU A 101 9.45 -29.42 26.81
C LEU A 101 9.43 -28.25 27.77
N ASP A 102 10.60 -27.77 28.12
CA ASP A 102 10.82 -26.53 28.86
C ASP A 102 12.05 -25.82 28.34
N PHE A 103 12.15 -24.53 28.57
CA PHE A 103 13.23 -23.70 28.07
C PHE A 103 13.88 -22.86 29.16
N ASP A 104 15.12 -22.45 28.94
CA ASP A 104 15.82 -21.52 29.81
C ASP A 104 15.22 -20.10 29.66
N LYS A 105 14.39 -19.71 30.64
CA LYS A 105 13.75 -18.41 30.72
C LYS A 105 14.75 -17.25 30.79
N SER A 106 15.91 -17.49 31.40
CA SER A 106 16.98 -16.49 31.50
C SER A 106 17.64 -16.26 30.14
N LYS A 107 17.83 -17.33 29.35
CA LYS A 107 18.36 -17.23 27.98
C LYS A 107 17.39 -16.48 27.07
N LEU A 108 16.08 -16.76 27.17
CA LEU A 108 15.08 -16.02 26.41
C LEU A 108 15.07 -14.54 26.80
N ASP A 109 15.02 -14.19 28.10
CA ASP A 109 15.09 -12.79 28.57
C ASP A 109 16.37 -12.10 28.10
N TRP A 110 17.49 -12.81 28.06
CA TRP A 110 18.75 -12.28 27.55
C TRP A 110 18.66 -11.97 26.04
N VAL A 111 18.09 -12.88 25.22
CA VAL A 111 17.89 -12.66 23.78
C VAL A 111 17.01 -11.43 23.55
N LEU A 112 15.86 -11.36 24.22
CA LEU A 112 14.89 -10.26 24.08
C LEU A 112 15.48 -8.89 24.43
N ARG A 113 16.52 -8.82 25.27
CA ARG A 113 17.16 -7.56 25.69
C ARG A 113 18.40 -7.17 24.94
N ASN A 114 19.05 -8.11 24.25
CA ASN A 114 20.39 -7.89 23.70
C ASN A 114 20.44 -7.81 22.18
N PHE A 115 19.32 -8.09 21.49
CA PHE A 115 19.22 -7.99 20.05
C PHE A 115 18.22 -6.92 19.61
N THR A 116 18.44 -6.33 18.44
CA THR A 116 17.38 -5.65 17.71
C THR A 116 16.50 -6.73 17.07
N LEU A 117 15.27 -6.83 17.54
CA LEU A 117 14.30 -7.82 17.08
C LEU A 117 13.43 -7.24 15.97
N VAL A 118 13.13 -8.04 14.96
CA VAL A 118 12.29 -7.66 13.84
C VAL A 118 11.07 -8.57 13.83
N ASP A 119 9.89 -7.98 13.89
CA ASP A 119 8.63 -8.69 13.95
C ASP A 119 7.57 -8.12 13.00
N PHE A 120 6.43 -8.78 12.90
CA PHE A 120 5.28 -8.31 12.16
C PHE A 120 4.05 -8.27 13.08
N ASN A 121 3.72 -7.10 13.61
CA ASN A 121 2.68 -6.86 14.62
C ASN A 121 3.06 -7.31 16.05
N GLY A 122 4.33 -7.51 16.32
CA GLY A 122 4.82 -7.95 17.64
C GLY A 122 4.60 -6.95 18.76
N GLU A 123 4.50 -5.64 18.45
CA GLU A 123 4.09 -4.61 19.43
C GLU A 123 2.72 -4.90 20.04
N SER A 124 1.82 -5.52 19.29
CA SER A 124 0.45 -5.81 19.74
C SER A 124 0.31 -7.18 20.39
N TYR A 125 1.20 -8.15 20.10
CA TYR A 125 1.01 -9.54 20.52
C TYR A 125 2.27 -10.22 21.08
N ASP A 126 3.28 -10.51 20.25
CA ASP A 126 4.40 -11.41 20.58
C ASP A 126 5.19 -10.99 21.80
N ARG A 127 5.52 -9.72 21.91
CA ARG A 127 6.25 -9.16 23.06
C ARG A 127 5.53 -9.36 24.39
N HIS A 128 4.20 -9.41 24.37
CA HIS A 128 3.39 -9.57 25.57
C HIS A 128 3.33 -11.02 26.03
N THR A 129 3.16 -11.95 25.10
CA THR A 129 3.21 -13.39 25.41
C THR A 129 4.59 -13.81 25.86
N ALA A 130 5.67 -13.33 25.22
CA ALA A 130 7.04 -13.55 25.65
C ALA A 130 7.34 -12.98 27.04
N ALA A 131 6.80 -11.80 27.38
CA ALA A 131 6.94 -11.23 28.74
C ALA A 131 6.30 -12.12 29.83
N ILE A 132 5.21 -12.81 29.49
CA ILE A 132 4.59 -13.78 30.40
C ILE A 132 5.40 -15.08 30.43
N ALA A 133 5.92 -15.54 29.31
CA ALA A 133 6.70 -16.77 29.19
C ALA A 133 7.97 -16.77 30.05
N ILE A 134 8.67 -15.64 30.17
CA ILE A 134 9.88 -15.54 31.03
C ILE A 134 9.57 -15.48 32.53
N LYS A 135 8.30 -15.29 32.92
CA LYS A 135 7.93 -15.29 34.34
C LYS A 135 8.10 -16.70 34.94
N PRO A 136 8.73 -16.87 36.11
CA PRO A 136 8.78 -18.16 36.80
C PRO A 136 7.36 -18.69 37.11
N GLY A 137 7.16 -19.99 36.89
CA GLY A 137 5.91 -20.70 37.20
C GLY A 137 4.82 -20.51 36.11
N THR A 138 5.15 -19.95 34.95
CA THR A 138 4.26 -19.93 33.79
C THR A 138 4.63 -21.05 32.80
N ASP A 139 3.61 -21.57 32.14
CA ASP A 139 3.68 -22.62 31.12
C ASP A 139 2.80 -22.30 29.90
N ALA A 140 2.74 -23.20 28.92
CA ALA A 140 1.97 -23.04 27.70
C ALA A 140 0.52 -22.60 27.95
N SER A 141 -0.13 -23.15 28.99
CA SER A 141 -1.53 -22.83 29.30
C SER A 141 -1.71 -21.36 29.71
N HIS A 142 -0.76 -20.79 30.41
CA HIS A 142 -0.75 -19.37 30.80
C HIS A 142 -0.58 -18.46 29.58
N MET A 143 0.35 -18.81 28.66
CA MET A 143 0.53 -18.05 27.43
C MET A 143 -0.69 -18.13 26.53
N TYR A 144 -1.34 -19.30 26.46
CA TYR A 144 -2.59 -19.46 25.70
C TYR A 144 -3.75 -18.62 26.29
N GLN A 145 -3.90 -18.59 27.62
CA GLN A 145 -4.87 -17.71 28.28
C GLN A 145 -4.60 -16.23 27.98
N ALA A 146 -3.33 -15.82 27.93
CA ALA A 146 -2.95 -14.46 27.55
C ALA A 146 -3.31 -14.19 26.09
N THR A 147 -3.07 -15.14 25.18
CA THR A 147 -3.48 -15.08 23.78
C THR A 147 -4.97 -14.87 23.62
N GLN A 148 -5.80 -15.63 24.36
CA GLN A 148 -7.25 -15.44 24.34
C GLN A 148 -7.65 -14.05 24.81
N GLN A 149 -7.04 -13.52 25.89
CA GLN A 149 -7.34 -12.16 26.36
C GLN A 149 -7.02 -11.10 25.28
N ILE A 150 -5.90 -11.24 24.58
CA ILE A 150 -5.49 -10.27 23.54
C ILE A 150 -6.34 -10.42 22.29
N ILE A 151 -6.46 -11.65 21.76
CA ILE A 151 -7.03 -11.90 20.42
C ILE A 151 -8.55 -12.01 20.46
N GLU A 152 -9.13 -12.76 21.41
CA GLU A 152 -10.57 -13.01 21.47
C GLU A 152 -11.32 -11.90 22.18
N PHE A 153 -10.77 -11.40 23.30
CA PHE A 153 -11.44 -10.38 24.13
C PHE A 153 -10.97 -8.95 23.82
N GLY A 154 -9.97 -8.77 22.96
CA GLY A 154 -9.46 -7.45 22.57
C GLY A 154 -8.80 -6.68 23.71
N THR A 155 -8.35 -7.36 24.76
CA THR A 155 -7.68 -6.73 25.90
C THR A 155 -6.30 -6.22 25.47
N PRO A 156 -5.95 -4.95 25.73
CA PRO A 156 -4.61 -4.44 25.39
C PRO A 156 -3.51 -5.30 26.01
N GLY A 157 -2.50 -5.69 25.21
CA GLY A 157 -1.46 -6.61 25.64
C GLY A 157 -0.71 -6.16 26.92
N TRP A 158 -0.45 -4.85 27.09
CA TRP A 158 0.16 -4.31 28.30
C TRP A 158 -0.70 -4.56 29.55
N MET A 159 -2.02 -4.54 29.43
CA MET A 159 -2.95 -4.84 30.53
C MET A 159 -2.92 -6.34 30.85
N VAL A 160 -2.83 -7.19 29.83
CA VAL A 160 -2.70 -8.64 30.02
C VAL A 160 -1.41 -8.97 30.78
N VAL A 161 -0.27 -8.34 30.42
CA VAL A 161 1.00 -8.48 31.17
C VAL A 161 0.82 -8.11 32.65
N GLN A 162 0.07 -7.04 32.95
CA GLN A 162 -0.26 -6.66 34.34
C GLN A 162 -1.15 -7.70 35.04
N ASN A 163 -2.19 -8.21 34.36
CA ASN A 163 -3.09 -9.24 34.92
C ASN A 163 -2.31 -10.49 35.33
N PHE A 164 -1.32 -10.89 34.52
CA PHE A 164 -0.42 -12.00 34.82
C PHE A 164 0.68 -11.64 35.84
N LYS A 165 0.74 -10.40 36.33
CA LYS A 165 1.82 -9.91 37.19
C LYS A 165 3.21 -10.18 36.60
N ALA A 166 3.33 -10.12 35.28
CA ALA A 166 4.58 -10.27 34.57
C ALA A 166 5.29 -8.91 34.44
N ARG A 167 6.61 -8.95 34.30
CA ARG A 167 7.43 -7.75 34.15
C ARG A 167 7.45 -7.30 32.69
N LYS A 168 7.20 -6.02 32.44
CA LYS A 168 7.39 -5.44 31.11
C LYS A 168 8.86 -5.55 30.69
N ILE A 169 9.11 -6.06 29.51
CA ILE A 169 10.45 -6.17 28.91
C ILE A 169 10.72 -4.90 28.08
N LYS A 170 11.89 -4.30 28.30
CA LYS A 170 12.39 -3.27 27.40
C LYS A 170 13.13 -4.00 26.26
N MET A 171 12.54 -4.01 25.09
CA MET A 171 13.10 -4.62 23.88
C MET A 171 13.53 -3.52 22.91
N ASP A 172 14.62 -3.77 22.19
CA ASP A 172 14.94 -3.03 20.97
C ASP A 172 14.31 -3.75 19.78
N HIS A 173 13.29 -3.15 19.15
CA HIS A 173 12.53 -3.85 18.12
C HIS A 173 12.08 -2.94 16.98
N ILE A 174 11.81 -3.57 15.84
CA ILE A 174 11.28 -2.97 14.61
C ILE A 174 10.03 -3.75 14.23
N ASP A 175 8.86 -3.14 14.44
CA ASP A 175 7.58 -3.70 14.02
C ASP A 175 7.26 -3.29 12.58
N LEU A 176 7.31 -4.25 11.65
CA LEU A 176 7.18 -4.02 10.22
C LEU A 176 5.76 -3.67 9.78
N ILE A 177 4.72 -4.04 10.55
CA ILE A 177 3.34 -3.71 10.18
C ILE A 177 3.13 -2.20 10.10
N GLN A 178 3.82 -1.43 10.96
CA GLN A 178 3.73 0.02 10.99
C GLN A 178 4.32 0.69 9.73
N LEU A 179 5.22 0.00 9.03
CA LEU A 179 5.85 0.49 7.81
C LEU A 179 5.07 0.07 6.55
N THR A 180 4.08 -0.83 6.70
CA THR A 180 3.32 -1.36 5.56
C THR A 180 2.07 -0.53 5.27
N PRO A 181 1.80 -0.19 4.00
CA PRO A 181 0.58 0.52 3.64
C PRO A 181 -0.67 -0.31 3.94
N LEU A 182 -1.68 0.31 4.57
CA LEU A 182 -2.98 -0.31 4.88
C LEU A 182 -2.90 -1.52 5.84
N ALA A 183 -1.79 -1.71 6.55
CA ALA A 183 -1.56 -2.78 7.53
C ALA A 183 -2.14 -4.15 7.12
N PRO A 184 -1.76 -4.72 5.96
CA PRO A 184 -2.25 -6.03 5.53
C PRO A 184 -1.65 -7.14 6.39
N SER A 185 -2.24 -8.34 6.34
CA SER A 185 -1.66 -9.50 7.03
C SER A 185 -0.31 -9.93 6.44
N LEU A 186 0.53 -10.58 7.25
CA LEU A 186 1.79 -11.16 6.78
C LEU A 186 1.59 -12.12 5.59
N LYS A 187 0.47 -12.85 5.54
CA LYS A 187 0.13 -13.78 4.43
C LYS A 187 -0.08 -13.05 3.10
N ILE A 188 -0.69 -11.86 3.13
CA ILE A 188 -0.79 -11.01 1.94
C ILE A 188 0.58 -10.46 1.54
N MET A 189 1.42 -10.09 2.51
CA MET A 189 2.80 -9.66 2.24
C MET A 189 3.62 -10.77 1.60
N ALA A 190 3.51 -12.00 2.09
CA ALA A 190 4.15 -13.17 1.46
C ALA A 190 3.76 -13.30 -0.02
N GLY A 191 2.47 -13.12 -0.34
CA GLY A 191 1.99 -13.12 -1.73
C GLY A 191 2.54 -11.96 -2.57
N ARG A 192 2.58 -10.75 -2.01
CA ARG A 192 3.13 -9.54 -2.68
C ARG A 192 4.61 -9.67 -2.99
N LEU A 193 5.37 -10.30 -2.09
CA LEU A 193 6.82 -10.46 -2.17
C LEU A 193 7.24 -11.76 -2.84
N ALA A 194 6.32 -12.44 -3.53
CA ALA A 194 6.60 -13.69 -4.24
C ALA A 194 7.26 -14.76 -3.35
N SER A 195 6.84 -14.87 -2.09
CA SER A 195 7.35 -15.89 -1.17
C SER A 195 7.30 -17.28 -1.79
N SER A 196 8.33 -18.09 -1.53
CA SER A 196 8.37 -19.48 -1.97
C SER A 196 7.25 -20.34 -1.37
N LEU A 197 6.75 -19.97 -0.17
CA LEU A 197 5.65 -20.66 0.48
C LEU A 197 4.68 -19.70 1.14
N MET A 198 3.43 -19.73 0.67
CA MET A 198 2.29 -19.08 1.32
C MET A 198 1.49 -20.15 2.08
N MET A 199 1.33 -19.96 3.37
CA MET A 199 0.63 -20.90 4.24
C MET A 199 -0.14 -20.14 5.33
N ASP A 200 -1.33 -20.62 5.66
CA ASP A 200 -2.07 -20.14 6.84
C ASP A 200 -1.81 -21.07 8.03
N LEU A 201 -2.31 -20.68 9.20
CA LEU A 201 -2.17 -21.47 10.43
C LEU A 201 -2.68 -22.91 10.19
N PRO A 202 -1.85 -23.94 10.40
CA PRO A 202 -2.19 -25.30 9.99
C PRO A 202 -3.29 -25.95 10.84
N PHE A 203 -3.43 -25.54 12.09
CA PHE A 203 -4.44 -26.10 13.00
C PHE A 203 -5.30 -24.97 13.60
N LYS A 204 -6.57 -25.31 13.86
CA LYS A 204 -7.51 -24.35 14.47
C LYS A 204 -6.97 -23.87 15.83
N PRO A 205 -7.04 -22.57 16.14
CA PRO A 205 -6.77 -22.06 17.48
C PRO A 205 -7.57 -22.83 18.53
N GLY A 206 -6.95 -23.19 19.63
CA GLY A 206 -7.59 -23.99 20.69
C GLY A 206 -7.46 -25.51 20.54
N THR A 207 -6.83 -25.99 19.48
CA THR A 207 -6.52 -27.41 19.33
C THR A 207 -5.46 -27.84 20.36
N TYR A 208 -5.70 -28.95 21.07
CA TYR A 208 -4.65 -29.64 21.80
C TYR A 208 -3.77 -30.40 20.80
N LEU A 209 -2.54 -29.97 20.65
CA LEU A 209 -1.61 -30.50 19.64
C LEU A 209 -1.09 -31.86 20.04
N THR A 210 -0.96 -32.77 19.08
CA THR A 210 -0.12 -33.97 19.19
C THR A 210 1.36 -33.60 18.97
N TRP A 211 2.28 -34.54 19.27
CA TRP A 211 3.71 -34.33 19.03
C TRP A 211 4.01 -33.99 17.57
N GLU A 212 3.41 -34.66 16.61
CA GLU A 212 3.61 -34.37 15.18
C GLU A 212 3.03 -33.00 14.79
N GLN A 213 1.84 -32.66 15.28
CA GLN A 213 1.22 -31.37 15.02
C GLN A 213 2.06 -30.21 15.59
N MET A 214 2.68 -30.40 16.76
CA MET A 214 3.59 -29.43 17.35
C MET A 214 4.81 -29.18 16.45
N ARG A 215 5.39 -30.25 15.85
CA ARG A 215 6.51 -30.09 14.89
C ARG A 215 6.09 -29.32 13.64
N ILE A 216 4.87 -29.54 13.15
CA ILE A 216 4.31 -28.79 12.02
C ILE A 216 4.13 -27.31 12.39
N ILE A 217 3.68 -26.97 13.63
CA ILE A 217 3.61 -25.59 14.11
C ILE A 217 4.99 -24.97 14.18
N ARG A 218 6.01 -25.69 14.62
CA ARG A 218 7.40 -25.24 14.61
C ARG A 218 7.86 -24.84 13.19
N TRP A 219 7.61 -25.70 12.22
CA TRP A 219 7.94 -25.42 10.81
C TRP A 219 7.18 -24.22 10.26
N TYR A 220 5.88 -24.13 10.58
CA TYR A 220 5.02 -23.00 10.21
C TYR A 220 5.56 -21.66 10.78
N MET A 221 5.91 -21.60 12.06
CA MET A 221 6.48 -20.42 12.70
C MET A 221 7.76 -19.94 12.00
N PHE A 222 8.64 -20.85 11.61
CA PHE A 222 9.85 -20.48 10.88
C PHE A 222 9.56 -20.08 9.42
N ASN A 223 8.49 -20.56 8.81
CA ASN A 223 8.02 -20.03 7.54
C ASN A 223 7.50 -18.58 7.69
N ASP A 224 6.82 -18.25 8.79
CA ASP A 224 6.40 -16.88 9.08
C ASP A 224 7.61 -15.98 9.36
N ASN A 225 8.64 -16.46 10.05
CA ASN A 225 9.91 -15.74 10.18
C ASN A 225 10.53 -15.45 8.80
N ARG A 226 10.56 -16.44 7.88
CA ARG A 226 11.05 -16.22 6.51
C ARG A 226 10.23 -15.15 5.78
N ASN A 227 8.91 -15.17 5.90
CA ASN A 227 8.03 -14.16 5.29
C ASN A 227 8.24 -12.78 5.93
N THR A 228 8.45 -12.71 7.23
CA THR A 228 8.80 -11.47 7.94
C THR A 228 10.16 -10.93 7.50
N GLN A 229 11.15 -11.80 7.25
CA GLN A 229 12.44 -11.42 6.68
C GLN A 229 12.28 -10.82 5.28
N LEU A 230 11.43 -11.37 4.41
CA LEU A 230 11.15 -10.79 3.09
C LEU A 230 10.57 -9.38 3.21
N VAL A 231 9.65 -9.16 4.16
CA VAL A 231 9.11 -7.82 4.43
C VAL A 231 10.20 -6.88 4.94
N TYR A 232 11.08 -7.35 5.83
CA TYR A 232 12.21 -6.58 6.33
C TYR A 232 13.16 -6.17 5.19
N GLU A 233 13.50 -7.09 4.29
CA GLU A 233 14.35 -6.81 3.13
C GLU A 233 13.71 -5.80 2.18
N ALA A 234 12.42 -5.93 1.91
CA ALA A 234 11.66 -4.97 1.10
C ALA A 234 11.60 -3.57 1.74
N GLN A 235 11.63 -3.50 3.06
CA GLN A 235 11.59 -2.24 3.82
C GLN A 235 12.97 -1.72 4.22
N PHE A 236 14.05 -2.40 3.82
CA PHE A 236 15.40 -2.11 4.30
C PHE A 236 15.79 -0.63 4.13
N GLU A 237 15.58 -0.05 2.96
CA GLU A 237 15.89 1.37 2.70
C GLU A 237 15.01 2.33 3.53
N ASN A 238 13.76 1.97 3.76
CA ASN A 238 12.87 2.75 4.62
C ASN A 238 13.29 2.69 6.09
N ILE A 239 13.73 1.53 6.57
CA ILE A 239 14.25 1.36 7.93
C ILE A 239 15.55 2.16 8.09
N LYS A 240 16.48 2.01 7.14
CA LYS A 240 17.73 2.76 7.11
C LYS A 240 17.51 4.27 7.14
N LEU A 241 16.58 4.78 6.33
CA LEU A 241 16.20 6.19 6.37
C LEU A 241 15.77 6.62 7.78
N ARG A 242 14.94 5.81 8.45
CA ARG A 242 14.46 6.09 9.81
C ARG A 242 15.56 6.04 10.86
N GLU A 243 16.51 5.12 10.72
CA GLU A 243 17.69 4.99 11.58
C GLU A 243 18.66 6.17 11.45
N GLU A 244 18.82 6.72 10.24
CA GLU A 244 19.66 7.88 10.00
C GLU A 244 18.95 9.19 10.37
N PHE A 245 17.63 9.25 10.17
CA PHE A 245 16.85 10.48 10.35
C PHE A 245 16.43 10.71 11.81
N GLY A 246 16.00 9.65 12.52
CA GLY A 246 15.48 9.73 13.89
C GLY A 246 16.43 10.35 14.91
N PRO A 247 17.73 9.94 14.98
CA PRO A 247 18.69 10.49 15.94
C PRO A 247 18.88 12.00 15.83
N LYS A 248 18.68 12.58 14.64
CA LYS A 248 18.80 14.04 14.44
C LYS A 248 17.72 14.85 15.15
N TYR A 249 16.58 14.19 15.45
CA TYR A 249 15.48 14.77 16.22
C TYR A 249 15.34 14.16 17.62
N GLY A 250 16.25 13.24 17.99
CA GLY A 250 16.23 12.56 19.30
C GLY A 250 15.03 11.62 19.48
N VAL A 251 14.56 11.00 18.39
CA VAL A 251 13.39 10.10 18.38
C VAL A 251 13.70 8.79 17.68
N ASP A 252 13.13 7.68 18.18
CA ASP A 252 13.14 6.42 17.44
C ASP A 252 11.96 6.40 16.45
N LEU A 253 12.31 6.25 15.17
CA LEU A 253 11.36 6.25 14.07
C LEU A 253 11.18 4.87 13.42
N ARG A 254 11.96 3.84 13.81
CA ARG A 254 12.05 2.56 13.10
C ARG A 254 10.72 1.82 12.96
N SER A 255 9.86 1.91 13.98
CA SER A 255 8.51 1.32 13.99
C SER A 255 7.41 2.38 13.82
N LYS A 256 7.63 3.42 12.99
CA LYS A 256 6.64 4.48 12.78
C LYS A 256 6.23 4.56 11.31
N SER A 257 4.92 4.65 11.08
CA SER A 257 4.38 4.98 9.76
C SER A 257 4.82 6.39 9.33
N ASP A 258 4.74 6.68 8.03
CA ASP A 258 5.13 7.98 7.49
C ASP A 258 4.39 9.15 8.18
N ALA A 259 3.09 8.97 8.49
CA ALA A 259 2.33 9.97 9.22
C ALA A 259 2.77 10.11 10.68
N GLN A 260 3.12 9.01 11.36
CA GLN A 260 3.65 9.03 12.73
C GLN A 260 5.05 9.65 12.81
N ILE A 261 5.87 9.57 11.76
CA ILE A 261 7.17 10.25 11.68
C ILE A 261 6.98 11.77 11.81
N ALA A 262 6.04 12.33 11.04
CA ALA A 262 5.75 13.76 11.09
C ALA A 262 5.37 14.19 12.51
N GLU A 263 4.44 13.48 13.14
CA GLU A 263 4.00 13.79 14.49
C GLU A 263 5.12 13.67 15.52
N ALA A 264 5.96 12.63 15.46
CA ALA A 264 7.08 12.43 16.38
C ALA A 264 8.10 13.57 16.29
N ILE A 265 8.41 14.03 15.08
CA ILE A 265 9.34 15.13 14.84
C ILE A 265 8.76 16.45 15.35
N PHE A 266 7.50 16.75 15.05
CA PHE A 266 6.86 17.95 15.58
C PHE A 266 6.79 17.98 17.11
N ARG A 267 6.43 16.87 17.75
CA ARG A 267 6.48 16.76 19.23
C ARG A 267 7.87 17.05 19.78
N ALA A 268 8.92 16.50 19.15
CA ALA A 268 10.31 16.73 19.55
C ALA A 268 10.73 18.20 19.39
N GLU A 269 10.44 18.82 18.25
CA GLU A 269 10.77 20.20 17.96
C GLU A 269 10.00 21.18 18.86
N VAL A 270 8.71 20.94 19.12
CA VAL A 270 7.93 21.76 20.05
C VAL A 270 8.50 21.64 21.46
N ARG A 271 8.79 20.43 21.93
CA ARG A 271 9.39 20.22 23.26
C ARG A 271 10.72 20.92 23.38
N LYS A 272 11.57 20.84 22.36
CA LYS A 272 12.88 21.51 22.34
C LYS A 272 12.77 23.02 22.43
N ARG A 273 11.79 23.65 21.76
CA ARG A 273 11.63 25.11 21.70
C ARG A 273 10.85 25.69 22.89
N THR A 274 9.90 24.94 23.41
CA THR A 274 8.94 25.45 24.40
C THR A 274 9.04 24.78 25.77
N GLY A 275 9.81 23.69 25.90
CA GLY A 275 9.83 22.83 27.10
C GLY A 275 8.55 22.02 27.32
N ARG A 276 7.51 22.24 26.51
CA ARG A 276 6.18 21.65 26.67
C ARG A 276 5.99 20.45 25.75
N ASN A 277 5.35 19.40 26.24
CA ASN A 277 4.92 18.27 25.41
C ASN A 277 3.49 18.54 24.93
N PRO A 278 3.24 18.68 23.62
CA PRO A 278 1.89 18.95 23.15
C PRO A 278 0.98 17.72 23.31
N GLU A 279 -0.29 17.94 23.64
CA GLU A 279 -1.33 16.91 23.73
C GLU A 279 -2.44 17.22 22.72
N PRO A 280 -3.11 16.19 22.15
CA PRO A 280 -4.21 16.41 21.21
C PRO A 280 -5.31 17.28 21.82
N ILE A 281 -5.82 18.22 21.04
CA ILE A 281 -6.93 19.08 21.44
C ILE A 281 -8.12 18.74 20.53
N PRO A 282 -9.25 18.26 21.07
CA PRO A 282 -10.45 18.01 20.28
C PRO A 282 -10.96 19.30 19.62
N PHE A 283 -11.48 19.16 18.43
CA PHE A 283 -12.20 20.24 17.73
C PHE A 283 -13.65 19.82 17.59
N THR A 284 -14.59 20.70 18.01
CA THR A 284 -16.03 20.48 17.90
C THR A 284 -16.71 21.73 17.31
N GLY A 285 -17.88 21.55 16.74
CA GLY A 285 -18.65 22.63 16.18
C GLY A 285 -18.45 22.81 14.67
N SER A 286 -18.62 24.04 14.19
CA SER A 286 -18.51 24.39 12.79
C SER A 286 -17.49 25.50 12.54
N PHE A 287 -17.07 25.61 11.28
CA PHE A 287 -16.15 26.66 10.82
C PHE A 287 -16.44 27.01 9.36
N LYS A 288 -15.98 28.20 8.93
CA LYS A 288 -16.07 28.65 7.54
C LYS A 288 -14.74 28.41 6.80
N PHE A 289 -14.85 28.07 5.53
CA PHE A 289 -13.70 28.15 4.61
C PHE A 289 -13.34 29.61 4.34
N LYS A 290 -12.06 29.95 4.39
CA LYS A 290 -11.58 31.28 4.03
C LYS A 290 -11.19 31.29 2.56
N MET A 291 -11.96 32.02 1.74
CA MET A 291 -11.67 32.16 0.32
C MET A 291 -10.32 32.87 0.13
N PRO A 292 -9.31 32.25 -0.51
CA PRO A 292 -8.05 32.94 -0.80
C PRO A 292 -8.28 34.09 -1.80
N ASP A 293 -7.59 35.23 -1.59
CA ASP A 293 -7.76 36.43 -2.41
C ASP A 293 -7.38 36.22 -3.88
N TRP A 294 -6.51 35.26 -4.15
CA TRP A 294 -6.09 34.92 -5.50
C TRP A 294 -7.11 34.11 -6.29
N VAL A 295 -8.19 33.59 -5.66
CA VAL A 295 -9.22 32.78 -6.34
C VAL A 295 -10.16 33.71 -7.14
N GLN A 296 -10.05 33.61 -8.46
CA GLN A 296 -10.88 34.36 -9.43
C GLN A 296 -11.35 33.41 -10.51
N PHE A 297 -12.65 33.46 -10.79
CA PHE A 297 -13.33 32.67 -11.82
C PHE A 297 -14.17 33.55 -12.75
N LYS A 298 -14.26 33.12 -14.02
CA LYS A 298 -15.05 33.76 -15.06
C LYS A 298 -16.30 32.97 -15.45
N THR A 299 -16.23 31.63 -15.38
CA THR A 299 -17.35 30.75 -15.74
C THR A 299 -18.42 30.74 -14.67
N PRO A 300 -19.72 30.69 -15.04
CA PRO A 300 -20.84 30.70 -14.09
C PRO A 300 -20.77 29.55 -13.09
N GLU A 301 -20.34 28.37 -13.53
CA GLU A 301 -20.23 27.15 -12.70
C GLU A 301 -19.24 27.35 -11.56
N LEU A 302 -18.07 27.91 -11.83
CA LEU A 302 -17.05 28.16 -10.82
C LEU A 302 -17.36 29.39 -9.95
N GLN A 303 -18.04 30.41 -10.48
CA GLN A 303 -18.56 31.51 -9.67
C GLN A 303 -19.61 31.00 -8.68
N TRP A 304 -20.51 30.12 -9.13
CA TRP A 304 -21.49 29.47 -8.26
C TRP A 304 -20.77 28.63 -7.17
N LEU A 305 -19.82 27.80 -7.55
CA LEU A 305 -19.03 27.00 -6.58
C LEU A 305 -18.35 27.88 -5.53
N ARG A 306 -17.73 28.99 -5.98
CA ARG A 306 -17.10 29.97 -5.10
C ARG A 306 -18.09 30.55 -4.09
N GLN A 307 -19.32 30.89 -4.53
CA GLN A 307 -20.33 31.40 -3.63
C GLN A 307 -20.81 30.36 -2.63
N GLN A 308 -21.05 29.10 -3.08
CA GLN A 308 -21.44 28.03 -2.17
C GLN A 308 -20.40 27.81 -1.05
N LEU A 309 -19.12 27.90 -1.38
CA LEU A 309 -18.01 27.72 -0.41
C LEU A 309 -17.95 28.88 0.61
N ILE A 310 -18.30 30.11 0.21
CA ILE A 310 -18.36 31.27 1.12
C ILE A 310 -19.52 31.09 2.10
N ASP A 311 -20.67 30.62 1.61
CA ASP A 311 -21.89 30.48 2.40
C ASP A 311 -21.91 29.24 3.31
N ALA A 312 -21.15 28.20 2.98
CA ALA A 312 -21.17 26.93 3.68
C ALA A 312 -20.57 26.99 5.08
N ASP A 313 -21.17 26.24 5.99
CA ASP A 313 -20.59 25.85 7.27
C ASP A 313 -20.04 24.40 7.17
N PHE A 314 -18.80 24.22 7.57
CA PHE A 314 -18.17 22.90 7.69
C PHE A 314 -18.33 22.41 9.13
N VAL A 315 -19.04 21.33 9.32
CA VAL A 315 -19.37 20.78 10.63
C VAL A 315 -18.48 19.60 10.95
N VAL A 316 -17.94 19.55 12.17
CA VAL A 316 -17.21 18.38 12.68
C VAL A 316 -18.19 17.52 13.47
N GLY A 317 -18.32 16.26 13.05
CA GLY A 317 -19.17 15.28 13.74
C GLY A 317 -18.58 14.79 15.08
N ASP A 318 -19.38 14.06 15.85
CA ASP A 318 -18.98 13.52 17.15
C ASP A 318 -17.77 12.57 17.07
N ASN A 319 -17.53 11.98 15.90
CA ASN A 319 -16.37 11.15 15.61
C ASN A 319 -15.08 11.93 15.31
N GLY A 320 -15.14 13.27 15.33
CA GLY A 320 -14.01 14.15 15.04
C GLY A 320 -13.71 14.35 13.56
N TYR A 321 -14.54 13.84 12.64
CA TYR A 321 -14.31 14.03 11.20
C TYR A 321 -15.24 15.10 10.62
N VAL A 322 -14.74 15.84 9.62
CA VAL A 322 -15.52 16.84 8.90
C VAL A 322 -16.63 16.14 8.12
N GLN A 323 -17.85 16.60 8.32
CA GLN A 323 -19.00 16.20 7.51
C GLN A 323 -18.98 17.01 6.20
N GLU A 324 -19.14 16.32 5.09
CA GLU A 324 -19.21 16.98 3.79
C GLU A 324 -20.47 17.84 3.71
N PRO A 325 -20.37 19.15 3.35
CA PRO A 325 -21.53 20.01 3.17
C PRO A 325 -22.49 19.45 2.12
N ALA A 326 -23.79 19.67 2.31
CA ALA A 326 -24.81 19.08 1.44
C ALA A 326 -24.61 19.41 -0.05
N PHE A 327 -24.13 20.60 -0.38
CA PHE A 327 -23.89 21.01 -1.77
C PHE A 327 -22.71 20.26 -2.42
N CYS A 328 -21.77 19.73 -1.64
CA CYS A 328 -20.61 18.95 -2.14
C CYS A 328 -20.95 17.50 -2.46
N LYS A 329 -22.06 16.98 -1.89
CA LYS A 329 -22.39 15.56 -2.04
C LYS A 329 -22.59 15.20 -3.51
N ASP A 330 -21.75 14.29 -4.01
CA ASP A 330 -21.74 13.84 -5.40
C ASP A 330 -21.58 14.97 -6.43
N LEU A 331 -21.02 16.13 -6.02
CA LEU A 331 -20.88 17.29 -6.90
C LEU A 331 -19.88 17.00 -8.03
N GLN A 332 -20.36 17.21 -9.25
CA GLN A 332 -19.55 17.24 -10.46
C GLN A 332 -19.68 18.59 -11.15
N VAL A 333 -18.59 19.33 -11.22
CA VAL A 333 -18.52 20.65 -11.87
C VAL A 333 -18.16 20.48 -13.34
N PRO A 334 -19.02 20.82 -14.31
CA PRO A 334 -18.73 20.69 -15.73
C PRO A 334 -17.93 21.88 -16.25
N ILE A 335 -16.81 21.65 -16.94
CA ILE A 335 -16.03 22.67 -17.65
C ILE A 335 -15.48 22.05 -18.94
N GLY A 336 -15.73 22.66 -20.08
CA GLY A 336 -15.13 22.27 -21.36
C GLY A 336 -15.42 20.85 -21.81
N GLY A 337 -16.60 20.30 -21.50
CA GLY A 337 -16.96 18.93 -21.86
C GLY A 337 -16.50 17.87 -20.88
N MET A 338 -15.61 18.21 -19.93
CA MET A 338 -15.18 17.35 -18.82
C MET A 338 -15.95 17.71 -17.54
N LYS A 339 -16.21 16.70 -16.71
CA LYS A 339 -16.74 16.90 -15.36
C LYS A 339 -15.65 16.63 -14.33
N TYR A 340 -15.70 17.37 -13.23
CA TYR A 340 -14.72 17.26 -12.15
C TYR A 340 -15.44 17.01 -10.84
N THR A 341 -15.12 15.90 -10.16
CA THR A 341 -15.65 15.60 -8.83
C THR A 341 -15.00 16.53 -7.82
N PHE A 342 -15.81 17.30 -7.11
CA PHE A 342 -15.41 18.24 -6.07
C PHE A 342 -15.94 17.79 -4.71
N GLY A 343 -15.14 17.95 -3.65
CA GLY A 343 -15.53 17.61 -2.27
C GLY A 343 -14.46 18.06 -1.27
N ILE A 344 -14.43 17.45 -0.09
CA ILE A 344 -13.42 17.76 0.94
C ILE A 344 -12.06 17.08 0.70
N GLY A 345 -11.93 16.27 -0.36
CA GLY A 345 -10.70 15.59 -0.76
C GLY A 345 -9.92 16.31 -1.86
N GLY A 346 -9.35 15.55 -2.80
CA GLY A 346 -8.68 16.08 -3.99
C GLY A 346 -9.63 16.23 -5.17
N LEU A 347 -9.27 17.09 -6.15
CA LEU A 347 -10.00 17.23 -7.40
C LEU A 347 -9.73 16.04 -8.31
N HIS A 348 -10.77 15.48 -8.93
CA HIS A 348 -10.63 14.39 -9.90
C HIS A 348 -11.54 14.63 -11.11
N SER A 349 -10.96 14.57 -12.31
CA SER A 349 -11.73 14.50 -13.55
C SER A 349 -12.40 13.13 -13.74
N THR A 350 -13.44 13.09 -14.57
CA THR A 350 -14.28 11.90 -14.73
C THR A 350 -14.08 11.19 -16.07
N GLU A 351 -12.90 11.34 -16.66
CA GLU A 351 -12.56 10.64 -17.91
C GLU A 351 -12.67 9.13 -17.73
N LYS A 352 -13.09 8.45 -18.78
CA LYS A 352 -13.26 7.01 -18.77
C LYS A 352 -13.02 6.43 -20.17
N SER A 353 -12.14 5.44 -20.24
CA SER A 353 -11.83 4.68 -21.46
C SER A 353 -11.56 5.61 -22.65
N ILE A 354 -10.57 6.49 -22.51
CA ILE A 354 -10.21 7.48 -23.51
C ILE A 354 -8.69 7.54 -23.71
N ALA A 355 -8.29 7.73 -24.96
CA ALA A 355 -6.88 7.94 -25.29
C ALA A 355 -6.68 9.27 -26.01
N HIS A 356 -5.53 9.89 -25.77
CA HIS A 356 -5.09 11.11 -26.43
C HIS A 356 -3.68 10.94 -26.96
N CYS A 357 -3.39 11.49 -28.14
CA CYS A 357 -2.03 11.54 -28.69
C CYS A 357 -1.73 12.90 -29.31
N ILE A 358 -0.44 13.14 -29.58
CA ILE A 358 0.05 14.37 -30.19
C ILE A 358 -0.13 14.42 -31.71
N TYR A 359 -0.52 13.30 -32.34
CA TYR A 359 -0.70 13.16 -33.78
C TYR A 359 -2.17 13.23 -34.14
N ASN A 360 -2.44 13.74 -35.39
CA ASN A 360 -3.77 13.64 -35.97
C ASN A 360 -3.93 12.27 -36.72
N ALA A 361 -5.11 12.02 -37.26
CA ALA A 361 -5.40 10.80 -38.02
C ALA A 361 -4.47 10.59 -39.26
N ALA A 362 -3.85 11.65 -39.80
CA ALA A 362 -2.88 11.58 -40.87
C ALA A 362 -1.44 11.30 -40.41
N GLY A 363 -1.22 11.07 -39.11
CA GLY A 363 0.09 10.84 -38.52
C GLY A 363 0.96 12.10 -38.39
N GLU A 364 0.39 13.29 -38.56
CA GLU A 364 1.10 14.56 -38.40
C GLU A 364 1.04 15.05 -36.93
N ARG A 365 2.15 15.52 -36.38
CA ARG A 365 2.17 16.14 -35.07
C ARG A 365 1.44 17.46 -35.11
N LYS A 366 0.27 17.51 -34.44
CA LYS A 366 -0.61 18.69 -34.36
C LYS A 366 -0.80 19.20 -32.94
N PHE A 367 -0.46 18.39 -31.93
CA PHE A 367 -0.73 18.75 -30.55
C PHE A 367 0.52 18.61 -29.67
N ILE A 368 0.45 19.26 -28.54
CA ILE A 368 1.28 19.04 -27.35
C ILE A 368 0.34 18.41 -26.32
N LEU A 369 0.81 17.38 -25.64
CA LEU A 369 0.12 16.76 -24.51
C LEU A 369 1.02 16.89 -23.29
N ARG A 370 0.71 17.86 -22.44
CA ARG A 370 1.59 18.26 -21.33
C ARG A 370 0.89 18.09 -19.99
N ASP A 371 1.54 17.32 -19.13
CA ASP A 371 1.20 17.13 -17.72
C ASP A 371 1.87 18.23 -16.89
N HIS A 372 1.10 18.93 -16.09
CA HIS A 372 1.55 19.99 -15.20
C HIS A 372 1.29 19.56 -13.76
N ASP A 373 2.32 19.03 -13.09
CA ASP A 373 2.27 18.67 -11.66
C ASP A 373 2.65 19.88 -10.80
N VAL A 374 1.90 20.20 -9.74
CA VAL A 374 2.21 21.32 -8.85
C VAL A 374 3.29 20.94 -7.85
N ALA A 375 4.38 21.68 -7.82
CA ALA A 375 5.52 21.44 -6.95
C ALA A 375 5.19 21.72 -5.48
N SER A 376 5.44 20.75 -4.58
CA SER A 376 5.24 20.90 -3.12
C SER A 376 3.87 21.43 -2.71
N TYR A 377 2.81 20.99 -3.39
CA TYR A 377 1.48 21.56 -3.38
C TYR A 377 0.89 21.77 -1.97
N TYR A 378 0.59 20.69 -1.26
CA TYR A 378 0.00 20.79 0.09
C TYR A 378 0.92 21.47 1.11
N PRO A 379 2.24 21.23 1.12
CA PRO A 379 3.15 22.00 1.97
C PRO A 379 3.07 23.50 1.75
N TRP A 380 3.01 23.95 0.50
CA TRP A 380 2.86 25.37 0.20
C TRP A 380 1.54 25.95 0.68
N LEU A 381 0.43 25.24 0.43
CA LEU A 381 -0.91 25.64 0.87
C LEU A 381 -1.02 25.71 2.41
N ILE A 382 -0.41 24.77 3.13
CA ILE A 382 -0.36 24.79 4.59
C ILE A 382 0.35 26.05 5.09
N LEU A 383 1.53 26.37 4.56
CA LEU A 383 2.32 27.55 4.95
C LEU A 383 1.57 28.84 4.72
N ASN A 384 0.84 28.93 3.63
CA ASN A 384 0.14 30.15 3.21
C ASN A 384 -1.33 30.21 3.67
N SER A 385 -1.83 29.21 4.41
CA SER A 385 -3.19 29.17 4.94
C SER A 385 -3.42 30.13 6.10
N GLY A 386 -2.37 30.50 6.83
CA GLY A 386 -2.45 31.26 8.09
C GLY A 386 -2.97 30.43 9.29
N TYR A 387 -3.22 29.12 9.10
CA TYR A 387 -3.69 28.20 10.14
C TYR A 387 -2.56 27.40 10.78
N TYR A 388 -2.74 27.03 12.04
CA TYR A 388 -1.87 26.10 12.75
C TYR A 388 -2.66 25.25 13.74
N PRO A 389 -2.26 23.98 13.97
CA PRO A 389 -2.90 23.13 14.97
C PRO A 389 -2.84 23.72 16.37
N PRO A 390 -3.97 23.85 17.10
CA PRO A 390 -4.01 24.50 18.42
C PRO A 390 -3.10 23.85 19.46
N ALA A 391 -2.93 22.54 19.42
CA ALA A 391 -2.06 21.80 20.34
C ALA A 391 -0.59 22.20 20.20
N ILE A 392 -0.13 22.52 19.01
CA ILE A 392 1.23 22.98 18.72
C ILE A 392 1.34 24.50 18.92
N GLY A 393 0.30 25.23 18.51
CA GLY A 393 0.27 26.68 18.58
C GLY A 393 1.14 27.39 17.55
N PRO A 394 1.50 28.69 17.76
CA PRO A 394 2.24 29.48 16.78
C PRO A 394 3.60 28.94 16.37
N ALA A 395 4.18 28.02 17.15
CA ALA A 395 5.45 27.38 16.81
C ALA A 395 5.35 26.46 15.57
N PHE A 396 4.14 26.07 15.15
CA PHE A 396 3.92 25.21 14.01
C PHE A 396 4.50 25.78 12.72
N ILE A 397 4.15 27.02 12.38
CA ILE A 397 4.55 27.63 11.10
C ILE A 397 6.08 27.75 10.98
N PRO A 398 6.83 28.29 11.97
CA PRO A 398 8.28 28.32 11.88
C PRO A 398 8.92 26.93 11.74
N ILE A 399 8.44 25.94 12.47
CA ILE A 399 8.97 24.56 12.38
C ILE A 399 8.71 24.01 10.97
N PHE A 400 7.49 24.15 10.45
CA PHE A 400 7.12 23.64 9.14
C PHE A 400 7.89 24.34 8.03
N GLN A 401 8.08 25.66 8.12
CA GLN A 401 8.88 26.47 7.18
C GLN A 401 10.35 26.02 7.13
N GLU A 402 10.97 25.81 8.30
CA GLU A 402 12.36 25.31 8.36
C GLU A 402 12.52 23.93 7.71
N ILE A 403 11.54 23.03 7.94
CA ILE A 403 11.51 21.71 7.32
C ILE A 403 11.35 21.84 5.80
N PHE A 404 10.45 22.72 5.35
CA PHE A 404 10.21 22.99 3.94
C PHE A 404 11.46 23.54 3.24
N ASP A 405 12.06 24.60 3.79
CA ASP A 405 13.25 25.26 3.22
C ASP A 405 14.43 24.29 3.17
N ARG A 406 14.62 23.50 4.24
CA ARG A 406 15.66 22.48 4.27
C ARG A 406 15.42 21.42 3.18
N ARG A 407 14.20 20.97 3.00
CA ARG A 407 13.88 20.03 1.92
C ARG A 407 14.18 20.60 0.54
N GLN A 408 13.89 21.88 0.28
CA GLN A 408 14.20 22.51 -1.00
C GLN A 408 15.73 22.55 -1.26
N LYS A 409 16.54 22.76 -0.21
CA LYS A 409 18.00 22.70 -0.30
C LYS A 409 18.49 21.28 -0.57
N GLU A 410 18.03 20.31 0.21
CA GLU A 410 18.42 18.90 0.09
C GLU A 410 18.00 18.30 -1.28
N LYS A 411 16.79 18.67 -1.80
CA LYS A 411 16.30 18.25 -3.12
C LYS A 411 17.25 18.68 -4.26
N LYS A 412 17.95 19.83 -4.11
CA LYS A 412 18.92 20.32 -5.10
C LYS A 412 20.23 19.56 -5.05
N ILE A 413 20.62 19.03 -3.88
CA ILE A 413 21.84 18.26 -3.68
C ILE A 413 21.62 16.82 -4.17
N ASP A 414 20.64 16.15 -3.60
CA ASP A 414 20.23 14.79 -3.97
C ASP A 414 18.73 14.58 -3.74
N LYS A 415 17.95 14.58 -4.83
CA LYS A 415 16.49 14.38 -4.77
C LYS A 415 16.06 13.03 -4.16
N LYS A 416 16.94 12.02 -4.22
CA LYS A 416 16.72 10.66 -3.68
C LYS A 416 17.48 10.43 -2.37
N GLY A 417 18.23 11.37 -1.89
CA GLY A 417 18.98 11.27 -0.63
C GLY A 417 18.05 11.17 0.60
N VAL A 418 18.58 10.58 1.66
CA VAL A 418 17.88 10.32 2.94
C VAL A 418 17.20 11.59 3.48
N TRP A 419 17.90 12.75 3.42
CA TRP A 419 17.34 14.01 3.90
C TRP A 419 16.18 14.51 3.04
N ALA A 420 16.31 14.51 1.72
CA ALA A 420 15.26 14.97 0.82
C ALA A 420 14.00 14.08 0.94
N LEU A 421 14.19 12.76 1.07
CA LEU A 421 13.10 11.79 1.25
C LEU A 421 12.49 11.88 2.63
N GLY A 422 13.29 11.91 3.70
CA GLY A 422 12.78 12.00 5.09
C GLY A 422 11.98 13.28 5.32
N LEU A 423 12.50 14.45 4.87
CA LEU A 423 11.77 15.71 4.98
C LEU A 423 10.50 15.74 4.11
N LYS A 424 10.48 15.04 2.96
CA LYS A 424 9.25 14.85 2.17
C LYS A 424 8.20 14.08 2.96
N ILE A 425 8.61 13.02 3.65
CA ILE A 425 7.71 12.22 4.51
C ILE A 425 7.11 13.10 5.61
N VAL A 426 7.92 13.93 6.28
CA VAL A 426 7.44 14.84 7.32
C VAL A 426 6.40 15.81 6.79
N LEU A 427 6.69 16.48 5.66
CA LEU A 427 5.79 17.47 5.08
C LEU A 427 4.45 16.86 4.64
N ASN A 428 4.49 15.71 3.97
CA ASN A 428 3.28 15.03 3.51
C ASN A 428 2.51 14.39 4.68
N GLY A 429 3.22 13.78 5.64
CA GLY A 429 2.64 13.18 6.84
C GLY A 429 1.95 14.21 7.74
N THR A 430 2.46 15.45 7.76
CA THR A 430 1.82 16.56 8.49
C THR A 430 0.39 16.76 8.00
N PHE A 431 0.16 16.85 6.68
CA PHE A 431 -1.19 16.98 6.13
C PHE A 431 -2.09 15.81 6.56
N GLY A 432 -1.62 14.57 6.43
CA GLY A 432 -2.39 13.38 6.81
C GLY A 432 -2.79 13.36 8.30
N LYS A 433 -2.05 14.06 9.17
CA LYS A 433 -2.34 14.15 10.60
C LYS A 433 -3.30 15.29 10.97
N THR A 434 -3.59 16.21 10.08
CA THR A 434 -4.54 17.31 10.36
C THR A 434 -5.98 16.84 10.49
N SER A 435 -6.31 15.67 9.93
CA SER A 435 -7.63 15.03 10.02
C SER A 435 -7.73 13.92 11.08
N ASP A 436 -6.64 13.58 11.76
CA ASP A 436 -6.61 12.51 12.78
C ASP A 436 -6.95 13.05 14.16
N PRO A 437 -8.13 12.76 14.76
CA PRO A 437 -8.55 13.30 16.07
C PRO A 437 -7.61 12.98 17.23
N TYR A 438 -6.76 11.96 17.08
CA TYR A 438 -5.80 11.54 18.11
C TYR A 438 -4.43 12.18 17.97
N SER A 439 -4.22 13.00 16.93
CA SER A 439 -2.95 13.66 16.65
C SER A 439 -2.86 15.04 17.29
N VAL A 440 -1.65 15.43 17.71
CA VAL A 440 -1.36 16.83 18.11
C VAL A 440 -1.44 17.81 16.93
N MET A 441 -1.43 17.29 15.71
CA MET A 441 -1.59 18.08 14.49
C MET A 441 -3.06 18.20 14.07
N TYR A 442 -3.99 17.58 14.80
CA TYR A 442 -5.40 17.60 14.47
C TYR A 442 -5.94 19.03 14.42
N TYR A 443 -6.39 19.44 13.25
CA TYR A 443 -7.07 20.71 13.05
C TYR A 443 -7.89 20.71 11.75
N PRO A 444 -9.17 20.29 11.78
CA PRO A 444 -10.06 20.21 10.63
C PRO A 444 -10.10 21.47 9.74
N PRO A 445 -10.10 22.72 10.30
CA PRO A 445 -10.04 23.92 9.46
C PRO A 445 -8.78 23.97 8.57
N LEU A 446 -7.63 23.55 9.03
CA LEU A 446 -6.40 23.50 8.21
C LEU A 446 -6.49 22.45 7.11
N MET A 447 -7.06 21.27 7.42
CA MET A 447 -7.27 20.21 6.42
C MET A 447 -8.18 20.71 5.27
N VAL A 448 -9.36 21.24 5.61
CA VAL A 448 -10.33 21.76 4.62
C VAL A 448 -9.75 22.94 3.85
N GLN A 449 -9.08 23.87 4.54
CA GLN A 449 -8.42 25.00 3.88
C GLN A 449 -7.40 24.55 2.84
N THR A 450 -6.60 23.51 3.16
CA THR A 450 -5.57 22.97 2.26
C THR A 450 -6.22 22.30 1.04
N THR A 451 -7.15 21.37 1.26
CA THR A 451 -7.74 20.59 0.16
C THR A 451 -8.59 21.43 -0.78
N ILE A 452 -9.45 22.31 -0.23
CA ILE A 452 -10.32 23.14 -1.06
C ILE A 452 -9.51 24.22 -1.80
N SER A 453 -8.54 24.89 -1.13
CA SER A 453 -7.68 25.85 -1.82
C SER A 453 -6.91 25.20 -2.97
N GLY A 454 -6.45 23.95 -2.78
CA GLY A 454 -5.84 23.18 -3.85
C GLY A 454 -6.80 22.94 -5.03
N GLN A 455 -7.99 22.44 -4.78
CA GLN A 455 -8.98 22.23 -5.84
C GLN A 455 -9.30 23.52 -6.60
N LEU A 456 -9.46 24.65 -5.89
CA LEU A 456 -9.73 25.96 -6.51
C LEU A 456 -8.56 26.45 -7.36
N ALA A 457 -7.31 26.22 -6.93
CA ALA A 457 -6.14 26.56 -7.73
C ALA A 457 -6.10 25.77 -9.04
N LEU A 458 -6.37 24.44 -9.00
CA LEU A 458 -6.46 23.63 -10.22
C LEU A 458 -7.62 24.05 -11.11
N PHE A 459 -8.79 24.38 -10.55
CA PHE A 459 -9.91 24.91 -11.32
C PHE A 459 -9.56 26.23 -12.04
N MET A 460 -8.76 27.11 -11.43
CA MET A 460 -8.27 28.31 -12.13
C MET A 460 -7.41 27.96 -13.35
N MET A 461 -6.57 26.92 -13.25
CA MET A 461 -5.78 26.45 -14.40
C MET A 461 -6.65 25.83 -15.47
N ILE A 462 -7.59 24.96 -15.09
CA ILE A 462 -8.56 24.30 -15.97
C ILE A 462 -9.41 25.36 -16.72
N GLU A 463 -9.96 26.33 -16.00
CA GLU A 463 -10.77 27.41 -16.58
C GLU A 463 -9.97 28.24 -17.59
N ARG A 464 -8.74 28.64 -17.25
CA ARG A 464 -7.87 29.41 -18.14
C ARG A 464 -7.54 28.66 -19.42
N ALA A 465 -7.21 27.36 -19.32
CA ALA A 465 -6.95 26.52 -20.47
C ALA A 465 -8.22 26.39 -21.34
N TYR A 466 -9.38 26.12 -20.74
CA TYR A 466 -10.66 26.03 -21.43
C TYR A 466 -11.04 27.32 -22.16
N LEU A 467 -10.97 28.46 -21.49
CA LEU A 467 -11.29 29.76 -22.08
C LEU A 467 -10.32 30.16 -23.20
N ALA A 468 -9.11 29.61 -23.17
CA ALA A 468 -8.17 29.71 -24.27
C ALA A 468 -8.41 28.71 -25.40
N GLY A 469 -9.45 27.87 -25.35
CA GLY A 469 -9.76 26.86 -26.36
C GLY A 469 -8.80 25.67 -26.36
N MET A 470 -8.18 25.36 -25.21
CA MET A 470 -7.36 24.17 -25.01
C MET A 470 -8.18 23.07 -24.31
N GLU A 471 -7.85 21.82 -24.57
CA GLU A 471 -8.52 20.67 -23.97
C GLU A 471 -7.79 20.22 -22.70
N VAL A 472 -8.50 20.15 -21.57
CA VAL A 472 -7.99 19.48 -20.36
C VAL A 472 -8.42 18.03 -20.41
N THR A 473 -7.46 17.12 -20.55
CA THR A 473 -7.72 15.67 -20.76
C THR A 473 -7.76 14.88 -19.46
N SER A 474 -7.14 15.39 -18.38
CA SER A 474 -7.14 14.79 -17.06
C SER A 474 -6.81 15.83 -15.99
N ALA A 475 -7.36 15.68 -14.78
CA ALA A 475 -6.96 16.42 -13.59
C ALA A 475 -7.05 15.51 -12.36
N ASN A 476 -5.97 15.43 -11.57
CA ASN A 476 -5.89 14.55 -10.42
C ASN A 476 -5.10 15.20 -9.29
N THR A 477 -5.81 15.60 -8.24
CA THR A 477 -5.30 16.09 -6.95
C THR A 477 -4.29 17.25 -7.03
N ASP A 478 -3.17 17.07 -7.71
CA ASP A 478 -2.02 17.98 -7.77
C ASP A 478 -1.50 18.27 -9.19
N GLY A 479 -2.21 17.78 -10.21
CA GLY A 479 -1.79 17.96 -11.61
C GLY A 479 -2.94 18.02 -12.60
N VAL A 480 -2.65 18.57 -13.77
CA VAL A 480 -3.56 18.65 -14.92
C VAL A 480 -2.82 18.30 -16.22
N ILE A 481 -3.45 17.50 -17.07
CA ILE A 481 -2.93 17.19 -18.41
C ILE A 481 -3.70 18.02 -19.43
N ILE A 482 -2.97 18.83 -20.21
CA ILE A 482 -3.55 19.75 -21.20
C ILE A 482 -3.08 19.34 -22.59
N LYS A 483 -4.03 19.19 -23.51
CA LYS A 483 -3.81 19.01 -24.95
C LYS A 483 -3.98 20.35 -25.64
N CYS A 484 -2.91 20.82 -26.27
CA CYS A 484 -2.83 22.14 -26.87
C CYS A 484 -2.32 22.00 -28.32
N PRO A 485 -2.85 22.76 -29.31
CA PRO A 485 -2.25 22.85 -30.64
C PRO A 485 -0.78 23.31 -30.56
N VAL A 486 0.11 22.73 -31.41
CA VAL A 486 1.55 23.01 -31.37
C VAL A 486 1.84 24.51 -31.54
N GLU A 487 1.12 25.17 -32.42
CA GLU A 487 1.26 26.60 -32.71
C GLU A 487 0.90 27.50 -31.51
N ARG A 488 0.23 26.94 -30.50
CA ARG A 488 -0.22 27.65 -29.31
C ARG A 488 0.56 27.34 -28.03
N ASP A 489 1.75 26.69 -28.15
CA ASP A 489 2.62 26.36 -27.00
C ASP A 489 3.00 27.62 -26.19
N ALA A 490 3.24 28.74 -26.88
CA ALA A 490 3.56 30.01 -26.23
C ALA A 490 2.39 30.53 -25.35
N ASP A 491 1.14 30.36 -25.82
CA ASP A 491 -0.06 30.75 -25.07
C ASP A 491 -0.21 29.88 -23.81
N LEU A 492 0.00 28.55 -23.93
CA LEU A 492 -0.05 27.64 -22.79
C LEU A 492 0.99 28.02 -21.73
N LYS A 493 2.22 28.32 -22.16
CA LYS A 493 3.30 28.76 -21.25
C LYS A 493 2.96 30.09 -20.58
N ALA A 494 2.32 31.02 -21.28
CA ALA A 494 1.88 32.28 -20.70
C ALA A 494 0.78 32.04 -19.64
N ILE A 495 -0.21 31.20 -19.95
CA ILE A 495 -1.30 30.83 -19.01
C ILE A 495 -0.71 30.23 -17.72
N VAL A 496 0.27 29.33 -17.83
CA VAL A 496 0.95 28.73 -16.66
C VAL A 496 1.64 29.81 -15.83
N LYS A 497 2.44 30.69 -16.46
CA LYS A 497 3.11 31.80 -15.76
C LYS A 497 2.15 32.75 -15.06
N ASP A 498 1.05 33.08 -15.70
CA ASP A 498 0.03 33.94 -15.10
C ASP A 498 -0.66 33.25 -13.92
N TRP A 499 -0.84 31.93 -13.99
CA TRP A 499 -1.36 31.15 -12.89
C TRP A 499 -0.36 31.06 -11.72
N GLU A 500 0.92 30.81 -12.01
CA GLU A 500 2.01 30.81 -11.01
C GLU A 500 2.14 32.16 -10.31
N ALA A 501 2.09 33.25 -11.08
CA ALA A 501 2.15 34.61 -10.52
C ALA A 501 0.93 34.92 -9.63
N ALA A 502 -0.28 34.45 -9.99
CA ALA A 502 -1.47 34.66 -9.21
C ALA A 502 -1.50 33.85 -7.92
N THR A 503 -1.08 32.59 -7.96
CA THR A 503 -1.16 31.65 -6.85
C THR A 503 0.09 31.58 -5.97
N GLY A 504 1.25 31.93 -6.51
CA GLY A 504 2.56 31.74 -5.87
C GLY A 504 3.04 30.27 -5.88
N LEU A 505 2.32 29.38 -6.57
CA LEU A 505 2.68 27.98 -6.77
C LEU A 505 3.53 27.83 -8.04
N GLU A 506 4.28 26.73 -8.15
CA GLU A 506 5.09 26.41 -9.33
C GLU A 506 4.59 25.12 -9.97
N MET A 507 4.60 25.04 -11.32
CA MET A 507 4.27 23.83 -12.08
C MET A 507 5.52 23.17 -12.67
N GLU A 508 5.62 21.83 -12.50
CA GLU A 508 6.65 21.00 -13.12
C GLU A 508 6.05 20.34 -14.38
N PRO A 509 6.45 20.74 -15.62
CA PRO A 509 5.87 20.18 -16.83
C PRO A 509 6.51 18.84 -17.22
N ASN A 510 5.72 17.92 -17.75
CA ASN A 510 6.14 16.66 -18.37
C ASN A 510 5.39 16.46 -19.70
N ASP A 511 6.10 16.27 -20.81
CA ASP A 511 5.48 16.06 -22.12
C ASP A 511 5.27 14.58 -22.44
N TYR A 512 4.06 14.23 -22.90
CA TYR A 512 3.72 12.91 -23.38
C TYR A 512 3.48 12.88 -24.89
N VAL A 513 3.75 11.73 -25.50
CA VAL A 513 3.36 11.42 -26.89
C VAL A 513 1.92 10.92 -26.94
N ALA A 514 1.54 10.12 -25.95
CA ALA A 514 0.19 9.59 -25.82
C ALA A 514 -0.16 9.30 -24.34
N THR A 515 -1.45 9.36 -24.03
CA THR A 515 -2.03 8.89 -22.76
C THR A 515 -3.20 7.97 -23.06
N PHE A 516 -3.29 6.88 -22.30
CA PHE A 516 -4.33 5.87 -22.40
C PHE A 516 -4.94 5.72 -21.01
N SER A 517 -6.18 6.18 -20.85
CA SER A 517 -6.81 6.29 -19.52
C SER A 517 -8.03 5.38 -19.43
N ARG A 518 -7.98 4.41 -18.50
CA ARG A 518 -9.18 3.69 -18.08
C ARG A 518 -10.07 4.59 -17.21
N ASP A 519 -9.43 5.31 -16.33
CA ASP A 519 -9.98 6.31 -15.40
C ASP A 519 -8.83 7.21 -14.92
N VAL A 520 -9.16 8.30 -14.21
CA VAL A 520 -8.20 9.28 -13.67
C VAL A 520 -7.07 8.66 -12.83
N ASN A 521 -7.30 7.52 -12.18
CA ASN A 521 -6.33 6.85 -11.30
C ASN A 521 -5.56 5.72 -12.00
N SER A 522 -6.06 5.19 -13.12
CA SER A 522 -5.51 4.00 -13.79
C SER A 522 -5.28 4.28 -15.27
N TYR A 523 -4.04 4.62 -15.60
CA TYR A 523 -3.65 5.02 -16.94
C TYR A 523 -2.21 4.62 -17.29
N ILE A 524 -1.89 4.65 -18.59
CA ILE A 524 -0.53 4.53 -19.14
C ILE A 524 -0.25 5.80 -19.96
N ALA A 525 0.84 6.51 -19.63
CA ALA A 525 1.32 7.66 -20.38
C ALA A 525 2.68 7.34 -21.00
N VAL A 526 2.87 7.68 -22.27
CA VAL A 526 4.12 7.42 -23.03
C VAL A 526 4.83 8.75 -23.28
N ASP A 527 6.08 8.89 -22.83
CA ASP A 527 6.89 10.09 -23.02
C ASP A 527 7.55 10.17 -24.42
N SER A 528 8.21 11.28 -24.71
CA SER A 528 8.92 11.52 -25.98
C SER A 528 10.10 10.56 -26.24
N LYS A 529 10.54 9.83 -25.22
CA LYS A 529 11.58 8.79 -25.33
C LYS A 529 10.98 7.38 -25.42
N TYR A 530 9.67 7.30 -25.62
CA TYR A 530 8.91 6.04 -25.64
C TYR A 530 9.04 5.22 -24.35
N LYS A 531 9.16 5.89 -23.20
CA LYS A 531 9.06 5.25 -21.90
C LYS A 531 7.64 5.40 -21.37
N ALA A 532 7.11 4.35 -20.79
CA ALA A 532 5.80 4.39 -20.15
C ALA A 532 5.87 4.83 -18.68
N LYS A 533 4.92 5.68 -18.28
CA LYS A 533 4.55 5.97 -16.88
C LYS A 533 3.24 5.24 -16.61
N ARG A 534 3.29 4.20 -15.81
CA ARG A 534 2.13 3.37 -15.46
C ARG A 534 1.57 3.78 -14.10
N LYS A 535 0.24 3.91 -13.98
CA LYS A 535 -0.46 4.31 -12.75
C LYS A 535 -1.62 3.39 -12.41
N GLY A 536 -1.98 3.37 -11.14
CA GLY A 536 -3.13 2.62 -10.61
C GLY A 536 -3.04 1.13 -10.88
N TRP A 537 -4.05 0.59 -11.56
CA TRP A 537 -4.10 -0.84 -11.89
C TRP A 537 -2.89 -1.29 -12.72
N TYR A 538 -2.38 -0.44 -13.62
CA TYR A 538 -1.27 -0.73 -14.52
C TYR A 538 0.12 -0.54 -13.89
N LYS A 539 0.20 0.07 -12.68
CA LYS A 539 1.48 0.30 -12.02
C LYS A 539 2.19 -1.02 -11.76
N GLU A 540 3.48 -1.06 -12.08
CA GLU A 540 4.33 -2.21 -11.78
C GLU A 540 4.35 -2.54 -10.28
N ASN A 541 4.46 -3.82 -9.99
CA ASN A 541 4.61 -4.31 -8.62
C ASN A 541 6.09 -4.38 -8.17
N GLY A 542 7.04 -3.93 -9.00
CA GLY A 542 8.45 -3.85 -8.66
C GLY A 542 9.20 -5.19 -8.58
N CYS A 543 8.65 -6.28 -9.14
CA CYS A 543 9.25 -7.60 -9.05
C CYS A 543 10.48 -7.75 -9.98
N ASN A 544 11.65 -7.36 -9.48
CA ASN A 544 12.95 -7.49 -10.20
C ASN A 544 13.87 -8.54 -9.56
N GLY A 545 13.30 -9.62 -9.02
CA GLY A 545 14.04 -10.71 -8.40
C GLY A 545 14.58 -10.41 -6.99
N ARG A 546 14.31 -9.24 -6.44
CA ARG A 546 14.61 -8.89 -5.04
C ARG A 546 13.39 -8.22 -4.40
N PRO A 547 13.11 -8.50 -3.10
CA PRO A 547 12.09 -7.77 -2.37
C PRO A 547 12.35 -6.28 -2.39
N ASP A 548 11.35 -5.48 -2.76
CA ASP A 548 11.43 -4.03 -2.73
C ASP A 548 10.15 -3.36 -2.19
N ASN A 549 10.27 -2.07 -1.85
CA ASN A 549 9.18 -1.31 -1.24
C ASN A 549 7.98 -1.06 -2.18
N GLU A 550 8.13 -1.21 -3.49
CA GLU A 550 6.98 -1.06 -4.41
C GLU A 550 6.08 -2.30 -4.36
N GLN A 551 6.65 -3.50 -4.20
CA GLN A 551 5.89 -4.76 -4.11
C GLN A 551 4.90 -4.78 -2.94
N ILE A 552 5.28 -4.21 -1.79
CA ILE A 552 4.40 -4.21 -0.60
C ILE A 552 3.16 -3.32 -0.73
N LYS A 553 3.09 -2.45 -1.74
CA LYS A 553 2.02 -1.45 -1.88
C LYS A 553 0.77 -1.99 -2.56
N LYS A 554 0.87 -3.07 -3.32
CA LYS A 554 -0.21 -3.57 -4.17
C LYS A 554 -0.14 -5.09 -4.30
N ASN A 555 -1.30 -5.77 -4.32
CA ASN A 555 -1.35 -7.19 -4.66
C ASN A 555 -1.06 -7.39 -6.16
N PRO A 556 -0.23 -8.35 -6.53
CA PRO A 556 -0.09 -8.79 -7.92
C PRO A 556 -1.46 -9.15 -8.50
N THR A 557 -1.71 -8.72 -9.72
CA THR A 557 -2.95 -9.03 -10.46
C THR A 557 -2.59 -9.15 -11.93
N ALA A 558 -2.07 -10.31 -12.33
CA ALA A 558 -1.64 -10.59 -13.70
C ALA A 558 -0.77 -9.43 -14.29
N GLU A 559 0.35 -9.13 -13.63
CA GLU A 559 1.26 -8.02 -14.01
C GLU A 559 1.71 -8.08 -15.48
N ILE A 560 1.75 -9.28 -16.06
CA ILE A 560 2.05 -9.53 -17.46
C ILE A 560 1.15 -8.74 -18.41
N VAL A 561 -0.10 -8.47 -18.03
CA VAL A 561 -1.04 -7.67 -18.81
C VAL A 561 -0.53 -6.23 -18.95
N GLY A 562 -0.09 -5.63 -17.86
CA GLY A 562 0.51 -4.29 -17.85
C GLY A 562 1.83 -4.24 -18.64
N ASP A 563 2.66 -5.27 -18.51
CA ASP A 563 3.94 -5.38 -19.22
C ASP A 563 3.74 -5.54 -20.74
N ALA A 564 2.74 -6.35 -21.15
CA ALA A 564 2.38 -6.52 -22.56
C ALA A 564 1.81 -5.24 -23.18
N LEU A 565 0.95 -4.51 -22.44
CA LEU A 565 0.43 -3.20 -22.87
C LEU A 565 1.55 -2.17 -23.01
N GLU A 566 2.48 -2.11 -22.06
CA GLU A 566 3.65 -1.23 -22.17
C GLU A 566 4.49 -1.56 -23.39
N ALA A 567 4.81 -2.84 -23.61
CA ALA A 567 5.57 -3.29 -24.77
C ALA A 567 4.87 -2.95 -26.09
N PHE A 568 3.56 -3.10 -26.14
CA PHE A 568 2.73 -2.73 -27.27
C PHE A 568 2.77 -1.22 -27.54
N PHE A 569 2.51 -0.37 -26.54
CA PHE A 569 2.46 1.08 -26.73
C PHE A 569 3.83 1.74 -26.96
N THR A 570 4.91 1.16 -26.45
CA THR A 570 6.25 1.76 -26.51
C THR A 570 7.11 1.21 -27.63
N ARG A 571 6.93 -0.06 -28.01
CA ARG A 571 7.79 -0.77 -28.98
C ARG A 571 7.03 -1.40 -30.14
N GLY A 572 5.68 -1.44 -30.08
CA GLY A 572 4.86 -2.15 -31.05
C GLY A 572 5.00 -3.67 -30.98
N THR A 573 5.45 -4.21 -29.82
CA THR A 573 5.63 -5.65 -29.63
C THR A 573 4.27 -6.36 -29.65
N PRO A 574 4.08 -7.42 -30.46
CA PRO A 574 2.84 -8.18 -30.47
C PRO A 574 2.51 -8.76 -29.09
N ILE A 575 1.23 -8.72 -28.70
CA ILE A 575 0.76 -9.18 -27.38
C ILE A 575 1.19 -10.63 -27.12
N GLY A 576 0.91 -11.54 -28.08
CA GLY A 576 1.27 -12.95 -27.95
C GLY A 576 2.78 -13.22 -27.81
N GLU A 577 3.62 -12.34 -28.37
CA GLU A 577 5.06 -12.40 -28.21
C GLU A 577 5.48 -12.01 -26.79
N SER A 578 4.94 -10.92 -26.26
CA SER A 578 5.20 -10.46 -24.89
C SER A 578 4.81 -11.53 -23.85
N LEU A 579 3.67 -12.19 -24.04
CA LEU A 579 3.19 -13.24 -23.15
C LEU A 579 4.06 -14.49 -23.18
N ARG A 580 4.39 -15.00 -24.39
CA ARG A 580 5.17 -16.26 -24.54
C ARG A 580 6.63 -16.14 -24.17
N ASN A 581 7.22 -14.95 -24.29
CA ASN A 581 8.61 -14.71 -23.93
C ASN A 581 8.83 -14.46 -22.41
N CYS A 582 7.75 -14.31 -21.64
CA CYS A 582 7.86 -14.15 -20.20
C CYS A 582 7.86 -15.53 -19.50
N HIS A 583 8.95 -15.85 -18.82
CA HIS A 583 9.14 -17.09 -18.05
C HIS A 583 9.18 -16.87 -16.54
N ASP A 584 8.67 -15.74 -16.07
CA ASP A 584 8.48 -15.45 -14.63
C ASP A 584 7.01 -15.63 -14.26
N ILE A 585 6.68 -16.70 -13.56
CA ILE A 585 5.29 -16.99 -13.13
C ILE A 585 4.73 -15.88 -12.24
N ASN A 586 5.57 -15.15 -11.50
CA ASN A 586 5.13 -14.07 -10.64
C ASN A 586 4.46 -12.93 -11.43
N LYS A 587 4.72 -12.82 -12.74
CA LYS A 587 4.04 -11.89 -13.63
C LYS A 587 2.61 -12.33 -14.00
N PHE A 588 2.33 -13.63 -13.93
CA PHE A 588 1.02 -14.22 -14.30
C PHE A 588 0.10 -14.42 -13.10
N VAL A 589 0.63 -14.41 -11.87
CA VAL A 589 -0.18 -14.68 -10.68
C VAL A 589 -1.09 -13.53 -10.30
N THR A 590 -2.17 -13.91 -9.62
CA THR A 590 -3.06 -13.02 -8.88
C THR A 590 -3.04 -13.39 -7.41
N VAL A 591 -2.85 -12.39 -6.53
CA VAL A 591 -2.91 -12.55 -5.07
C VAL A 591 -4.15 -11.85 -4.54
N LYS A 592 -4.97 -12.58 -3.76
CA LYS A 592 -6.20 -12.03 -3.16
C LYS A 592 -6.40 -12.49 -1.73
N GLN A 593 -7.09 -11.65 -0.96
CA GLN A 593 -7.59 -12.03 0.35
C GLN A 593 -8.92 -12.79 0.18
N ALA A 594 -9.04 -13.94 0.85
CA ALA A 594 -10.25 -14.74 0.91
C ALA A 594 -10.87 -14.66 2.31
N GLN A 595 -12.08 -14.11 2.43
CA GLN A 595 -12.73 -13.95 3.73
C GLN A 595 -13.07 -15.30 4.38
N GLY A 596 -12.52 -15.52 5.57
CA GLY A 596 -12.69 -16.79 6.29
C GLY A 596 -11.83 -17.95 5.77
N GLY A 597 -11.03 -17.71 4.74
CA GLY A 597 -10.20 -18.67 4.03
C GLY A 597 -10.72 -18.96 2.62
N GLY A 598 -9.81 -19.31 1.71
CA GLY A 598 -10.10 -19.78 0.36
C GLY A 598 -9.97 -21.29 0.25
N VAL A 599 -10.87 -21.92 -0.48
CA VAL A 599 -10.81 -23.33 -0.81
C VAL A 599 -10.79 -23.48 -2.32
N PHE A 600 -9.79 -24.16 -2.83
CA PHE A 600 -9.75 -24.55 -4.23
C PHE A 600 -10.62 -25.77 -4.44
N VAL A 601 -11.52 -25.71 -5.40
CA VAL A 601 -12.42 -26.80 -5.79
C VAL A 601 -12.25 -27.06 -7.27
N GLU A 602 -12.08 -28.31 -7.65
CA GLU A 602 -12.00 -28.78 -9.03
C GLU A 602 -12.85 -30.04 -9.19
N PRO A 603 -13.66 -30.17 -10.27
CA PRO A 603 -14.49 -31.34 -10.49
C PRO A 603 -13.68 -32.64 -10.46
N GLY A 604 -14.10 -33.60 -9.63
CA GLY A 604 -13.42 -34.90 -9.49
C GLY A 604 -12.20 -34.93 -8.55
N SER A 605 -11.88 -33.81 -7.91
CA SER A 605 -10.79 -33.71 -6.93
C SER A 605 -11.32 -33.30 -5.55
N PRO A 606 -10.68 -33.72 -4.44
CA PRO A 606 -11.03 -33.24 -3.13
C PRO A 606 -10.72 -31.74 -3.01
N PRO A 607 -11.53 -30.98 -2.24
CA PRO A 607 -11.27 -29.55 -2.03
C PRO A 607 -9.98 -29.33 -1.22
N ILE A 608 -9.23 -28.27 -1.55
CA ILE A 608 -7.96 -27.92 -0.90
C ILE A 608 -8.10 -26.57 -0.20
N TYR A 609 -7.88 -26.53 1.12
CA TYR A 609 -7.83 -25.27 1.86
C TYR A 609 -6.51 -24.52 1.61
N LEU A 610 -6.61 -23.26 1.20
CA LEU A 610 -5.48 -22.41 0.83
C LEU A 610 -5.16 -21.34 1.87
N GLY A 611 -6.07 -21.09 2.83
CA GLY A 611 -5.90 -20.02 3.81
C GLY A 611 -6.54 -18.69 3.42
N LYS A 612 -6.30 -17.66 4.24
CA LYS A 612 -6.92 -16.32 4.10
C LYS A 612 -6.31 -15.46 3.00
N ALA A 613 -5.13 -15.81 2.51
CA ALA A 613 -4.48 -15.20 1.36
C ALA A 613 -4.18 -16.28 0.32
N VAL A 614 -4.61 -16.06 -0.92
CA VAL A 614 -4.48 -17.04 -2.00
C VAL A 614 -3.70 -16.45 -3.16
N ARG A 615 -2.85 -17.29 -3.78
CA ARG A 615 -2.09 -16.98 -5.00
C ARG A 615 -2.38 -18.03 -6.06
N PHE A 616 -2.75 -17.59 -7.25
CA PHE A 616 -3.15 -18.46 -8.34
C PHE A 616 -2.86 -17.83 -9.71
N TYR A 617 -2.84 -18.66 -10.76
CA TYR A 617 -2.71 -18.26 -12.17
C TYR A 617 -3.79 -18.94 -13.03
N ALA A 618 -4.08 -18.40 -14.20
CA ALA A 618 -4.99 -19.02 -15.16
C ALA A 618 -4.29 -20.20 -15.85
N SER A 619 -4.95 -21.37 -15.86
CA SER A 619 -4.41 -22.62 -16.39
C SER A 619 -5.30 -23.19 -17.51
N ALA A 620 -4.70 -23.51 -18.67
CA ALA A 620 -5.41 -24.05 -19.83
C ALA A 620 -6.10 -25.41 -19.56
N GLY A 621 -5.59 -26.16 -18.59
CA GLY A 621 -6.13 -27.50 -18.26
C GLY A 621 -7.05 -27.55 -17.06
N SER A 622 -7.21 -26.45 -16.31
CA SER A 622 -7.98 -26.42 -15.07
C SER A 622 -9.44 -26.04 -15.29
N LYS A 623 -10.35 -26.76 -14.60
CA LYS A 623 -11.73 -26.36 -14.36
C LYS A 623 -11.96 -25.90 -12.92
N GLY A 624 -10.88 -25.69 -12.18
CA GLY A 624 -10.88 -25.31 -10.80
C GLY A 624 -11.25 -23.85 -10.57
N GLU A 625 -11.70 -23.56 -9.36
CA GLU A 625 -12.01 -22.21 -8.88
C GLU A 625 -11.74 -22.11 -7.39
N ILE A 626 -11.55 -20.90 -6.89
CA ILE A 626 -11.36 -20.67 -5.45
C ILE A 626 -12.61 -20.00 -4.89
N ILE A 627 -13.18 -20.60 -3.84
CA ILE A 627 -14.38 -20.12 -3.15
C ILE A 627 -14.08 -19.82 -1.68
N THR A 628 -14.78 -18.84 -1.10
CA THR A 628 -14.61 -18.47 0.31
C THR A 628 -15.36 -19.42 1.23
N VAL A 629 -14.70 -19.87 2.32
CA VAL A 629 -15.31 -20.75 3.35
C VAL A 629 -16.56 -20.11 3.96
N LYS A 630 -16.51 -18.80 4.26
CA LYS A 630 -17.58 -18.15 5.03
C LYS A 630 -18.90 -18.00 4.28
N LYS A 631 -18.86 -17.82 2.93
CA LYS A 631 -20.08 -17.49 2.15
C LYS A 631 -20.17 -18.21 0.80
N GLY A 632 -19.23 -19.09 0.46
CA GLY A 632 -19.18 -19.75 -0.84
C GLY A 632 -19.04 -18.79 -2.03
N HIS A 633 -18.56 -17.56 -1.79
CA HIS A 633 -18.37 -16.59 -2.87
C HIS A 633 -17.11 -16.94 -3.67
N LEU A 634 -17.22 -16.86 -4.98
CA LEU A 634 -16.07 -16.97 -5.86
C LEU A 634 -15.04 -15.87 -5.53
N VAL A 635 -13.78 -16.25 -5.41
CA VAL A 635 -12.66 -15.31 -5.39
C VAL A 635 -12.50 -14.79 -6.82
N GLY A 636 -12.77 -13.51 -7.04
CA GLY A 636 -12.86 -12.94 -8.39
C GLY A 636 -11.61 -13.22 -9.24
N GLY A 637 -11.80 -13.72 -10.45
CA GLY A 637 -10.75 -14.08 -11.39
C GLY A 637 -10.12 -15.44 -11.16
N SER A 638 -10.69 -16.29 -10.30
CA SER A 638 -10.17 -17.65 -10.04
C SER A 638 -10.87 -18.76 -10.86
N GLU A 639 -11.74 -18.41 -11.79
CA GLU A 639 -12.34 -19.37 -12.71
C GLU A 639 -11.27 -19.93 -13.64
N GLY A 640 -11.13 -21.25 -13.75
CA GLY A 640 -10.10 -21.90 -14.57
C GLY A 640 -8.67 -21.72 -14.05
N CYS A 641 -8.51 -21.47 -12.75
CA CYS A 641 -7.21 -21.25 -12.15
C CYS A 641 -6.57 -22.53 -11.60
N ARG A 642 -5.25 -22.47 -11.37
CA ARG A 642 -4.53 -23.33 -10.43
C ARG A 642 -3.92 -22.51 -9.31
N PRO A 643 -4.06 -22.94 -8.04
CA PRO A 643 -3.35 -22.31 -6.94
C PRO A 643 -1.85 -22.60 -7.03
N ILE A 644 -1.03 -21.60 -6.68
CA ILE A 644 0.43 -21.74 -6.58
C ILE A 644 0.89 -21.19 -5.23
N MET A 645 0.51 -21.91 -4.16
CA MET A 645 0.84 -21.53 -2.79
C MET A 645 2.32 -21.82 -2.46
N ARG A 646 2.91 -22.82 -3.12
CA ARG A 646 4.35 -23.09 -3.14
C ARG A 646 4.91 -22.80 -4.53
N TYR A 647 6.06 -22.15 -4.57
CA TYR A 647 6.81 -21.91 -5.79
C TYR A 647 8.24 -22.42 -5.63
N ASP A 648 8.62 -23.37 -6.47
CA ASP A 648 9.92 -24.05 -6.47
C ASP A 648 10.90 -23.52 -7.52
N GLY A 649 10.55 -22.43 -8.20
CA GLY A 649 11.35 -21.82 -9.26
C GLY A 649 11.04 -22.35 -10.66
N GLN A 650 10.15 -23.35 -10.83
CA GLN A 650 9.78 -23.87 -12.14
C GLN A 650 8.59 -23.12 -12.72
N PHE A 651 8.70 -22.78 -14.01
CA PHE A 651 7.58 -22.15 -14.71
C PHE A 651 6.55 -23.23 -15.11
N PRO A 652 5.24 -23.07 -14.77
CA PRO A 652 4.22 -24.06 -15.11
C PRO A 652 4.06 -24.22 -16.63
N THR A 653 3.85 -25.45 -17.07
CA THR A 653 3.67 -25.77 -18.49
C THR A 653 2.25 -25.57 -19.00
N ASP A 654 1.30 -25.31 -18.12
CA ASP A 654 -0.14 -25.22 -18.39
C ASP A 654 -0.69 -23.80 -18.24
N VAL A 655 0.16 -22.78 -18.34
CA VAL A 655 -0.29 -21.37 -18.32
C VAL A 655 -1.22 -21.10 -19.49
N ASP A 656 -2.40 -20.54 -19.20
CA ASP A 656 -3.38 -20.18 -20.23
C ASP A 656 -3.05 -18.83 -20.86
N TYR A 657 -2.22 -18.85 -21.90
CA TYR A 657 -1.84 -17.65 -22.64
C TYR A 657 -3.02 -16.97 -23.36
N GLU A 658 -4.05 -17.73 -23.75
CA GLU A 658 -5.26 -17.19 -24.40
C GLU A 658 -6.06 -16.34 -23.39
N HIS A 659 -6.22 -16.84 -22.17
CA HIS A 659 -6.83 -16.07 -21.08
C HIS A 659 -6.14 -14.70 -20.87
N TYR A 660 -4.80 -14.69 -20.79
CA TYR A 660 -4.06 -13.44 -20.61
C TYR A 660 -4.09 -12.54 -21.84
N ALA A 661 -4.10 -13.09 -23.04
CA ALA A 661 -4.26 -12.31 -24.28
C ALA A 661 -5.63 -11.61 -24.29
N ASN A 662 -6.71 -12.33 -23.95
CA ASN A 662 -8.05 -11.77 -23.83
C ASN A 662 -8.11 -10.65 -22.76
N MET A 663 -7.40 -10.81 -21.64
CA MET A 663 -7.28 -9.73 -20.64
C MET A 663 -6.58 -8.50 -21.20
N VAL A 664 -5.49 -8.65 -21.96
CA VAL A 664 -4.79 -7.51 -22.59
C VAL A 664 -5.72 -6.80 -23.56
N GLU A 665 -6.45 -7.53 -24.40
CA GLU A 665 -7.42 -6.96 -25.35
C GLU A 665 -8.55 -6.20 -24.62
N GLU A 666 -9.12 -6.77 -23.55
CA GLU A 666 -10.11 -6.07 -22.71
C GLU A 666 -9.53 -4.76 -22.15
N HIS A 667 -8.27 -4.79 -21.72
CA HIS A 667 -7.61 -3.62 -21.17
C HIS A 667 -7.21 -2.57 -22.23
N LEU A 668 -6.98 -2.95 -23.49
CA LEU A 668 -6.87 -2.01 -24.61
C LEU A 668 -8.16 -1.23 -24.82
N GLU A 669 -9.31 -1.91 -24.78
CA GLU A 669 -10.63 -1.26 -24.85
C GLU A 669 -10.85 -0.33 -23.64
N LEU A 670 -10.55 -0.81 -22.44
CA LEU A 670 -10.67 -0.03 -21.19
C LEU A 670 -9.75 1.22 -21.18
N LEU A 671 -8.61 1.15 -21.84
CA LEU A 671 -7.67 2.27 -21.98
C LEU A 671 -8.07 3.26 -23.09
N GLY A 672 -9.17 3.00 -23.80
CA GLY A 672 -9.67 3.86 -24.86
C GLY A 672 -8.84 3.81 -26.14
N PHE A 673 -8.04 2.76 -26.36
CA PHE A 673 -7.17 2.65 -27.55
C PHE A 673 -7.94 2.86 -28.85
N ASN A 674 -9.17 2.33 -28.95
CA ASN A 674 -10.04 2.48 -30.12
C ASN A 674 -10.50 3.93 -30.37
N THR A 675 -10.38 4.84 -29.41
CA THR A 675 -10.75 6.26 -29.57
C THR A 675 -9.69 7.06 -30.35
N LEU A 676 -8.48 6.52 -30.53
CA LEU A 676 -7.44 7.15 -31.35
C LEU A 676 -7.69 7.03 -32.84
N THR A 677 -8.53 6.08 -33.25
CA THR A 677 -8.81 5.78 -34.67
C THR A 677 -10.07 6.50 -35.19
N GLN A 678 -10.78 7.22 -34.31
CA GLN A 678 -11.91 8.10 -34.64
C GLN A 678 -11.47 9.57 -34.73
#